data_101162aef642ce7130abf094cc25695c
#
_entry.id   101162aef642ce7130abf094cc25695c
#
_cell.length_a   1.000
_cell.length_b   1.000
_cell.length_c   1.000
_cell.angle_alpha   90.00
_cell.angle_beta   90.00
_cell.angle_gamma   90.00
#
_symmetry.space_group_name_H-M   'P 1'
#
loop_
_entity.id
_entity.type
_entity.pdbx_description
1 polymer ?
#
loop_
_entity_poly.entity_id
_entity_poly.type
_entity_poly.pdbx_seq_one_letter_code
_entity_poly.pdbx_strand_id
1 'polypeptide(L)'
;MRKRLQYEIDMIAKMGFVDYFLIVSDFIGYAKSQGIPVGPGRGSAAGSIVSYCLAITDLDPIHYSLYFERFLNPERVSMPDIDVDFCYVRRPEVIEYVTRKYGKDRVAQIVTFGTMAARGAIRDVGRALNIPYNDVDAVAKQVPNELHITIDKALTINAELKKMYDEQPQVKELIDTARALEGMPRNASTHAAGVVITKDPVDTYVPLSRNGDQMVTQFTMVTIEELGLLKMDFLGLRNLTVIADAEKLIRRHTPDFSIENVDMSDPATYEMLGKGSTMGVFQLESAGITNVVTGLRPQSIEDITAVVALYRPGPMQSIPRYIECRHHPEKVTYKHPLLEPILSVTYGCMIYQEQVMQVFQSLAGYSLGKADMVRRAMSKKKMKELEKERVNFIYGNEELGIDGAIKRGVPEAVAASLFDEIMDFANYAFNKAHAVCYAVVSFRTAYLKCHYPREYLAALLTSVLDVSDKISEYIQAARDMGIAVLPPDVNESYDEFSVAGENIRFGLAAVKGVGRSFMKQLVEEREANGLFTSFQDFCERMYDRELNRRALESLIKAGSFDSMHYYRSQLLKIVNPVVDAIAQNRKKNIEGQMDLFGMGNDEVRDTQIAMPNIPEVPKRELLAMEKETTGLYLSGHPMDEYRSLTQKAQAASVKQIIDDLTGESSRPVYKDGMTVRLACVITAVRLKSTRNGSMMAYVTAEDDTAAIELVVFPRSLQQCGSYLTEDSAVLLTGKIDAREDEAPKVLLNEAQPLTESAVESLQQPKKGTQKSVYTDVQAAKLAPQKLFLRISSLQSDEWTQIKEVLCTQPGDTPVYLYPMDTKKKTLAARRYWCKPDIAFLTKLRFLLREEDVIIQ
;
A
#
# COMPACT_ATOMS: atom_id res chain seq x y z
N MET A 1 -2.02 39.89 6.25
CA MET A 1 -1.67 39.54 4.87
C MET A 1 -0.60 40.46 4.27
N ARG A 2 -0.83 41.80 3.98
CA ARG A 2 0.15 42.66 3.28
C ARG A 2 1.52 42.76 3.95
N LYS A 3 1.59 42.91 5.29
CA LYS A 3 2.87 42.97 6.03
C LYS A 3 3.69 41.68 5.87
N ARG A 4 3.05 40.51 5.91
CA ARG A 4 3.71 39.22 5.73
C ARG A 4 4.17 39.04 4.28
N LEU A 5 3.34 39.41 3.29
CA LEU A 5 3.71 39.38 1.87
C LEU A 5 4.96 40.21 1.62
N GLN A 6 4.99 41.46 2.11
CA GLN A 6 6.15 42.33 1.97
C GLN A 6 7.40 41.74 2.61
N TYR A 7 7.27 41.23 3.81
CA TYR A 7 8.37 40.56 4.52
C TYR A 7 8.95 39.37 3.73
N GLU A 8 8.08 38.54 3.17
CA GLU A 8 8.52 37.36 2.38
C GLU A 8 9.18 37.81 1.06
N ILE A 9 8.63 38.85 0.35
CA ILE A 9 9.24 39.40 -0.87
C ILE A 9 10.64 39.94 -0.56
N ASP A 10 10.77 40.78 0.48
CA ASP A 10 12.04 41.36 0.88
C ASP A 10 13.08 40.29 1.23
N MET A 11 12.64 39.21 1.88
CA MET A 11 13.49 38.09 2.25
C MET A 11 13.94 37.26 1.04
N ILE A 12 13.03 36.95 0.12
CA ILE A 12 13.34 36.21 -1.12
C ILE A 12 14.31 37.03 -1.97
N ALA A 13 14.09 38.35 -2.09
CA ALA A 13 14.98 39.24 -2.81
C ALA A 13 16.37 39.37 -2.16
N LYS A 14 16.42 39.51 -0.83
CA LYS A 14 17.67 39.59 -0.08
C LYS A 14 18.51 38.30 -0.20
N MET A 15 17.86 37.13 -0.28
CA MET A 15 18.52 35.85 -0.42
C MET A 15 18.84 35.48 -1.89
N GLY A 16 18.43 36.29 -2.87
CA GLY A 16 18.75 36.10 -4.28
C GLY A 16 17.92 35.02 -5.00
N PHE A 17 16.74 34.67 -4.49
CA PHE A 17 15.93 33.58 -5.04
C PHE A 17 14.75 34.02 -5.91
N VAL A 18 14.71 35.31 -6.34
CA VAL A 18 13.62 35.86 -7.17
C VAL A 18 13.44 35.04 -8.45
N ASP A 19 14.52 34.83 -9.20
CA ASP A 19 14.49 34.07 -10.47
C ASP A 19 14.00 32.61 -10.27
N TYR A 20 14.37 31.97 -9.17
CA TYR A 20 13.89 30.63 -8.83
C TYR A 20 12.36 30.57 -8.70
N PHE A 21 11.76 31.52 -7.95
CA PHE A 21 10.31 31.60 -7.82
C PHE A 21 9.61 31.88 -9.15
N LEU A 22 10.19 32.76 -9.98
CA LEU A 22 9.64 33.08 -11.29
C LEU A 22 9.69 31.90 -12.25
N ILE A 23 10.77 31.13 -12.28
CA ILE A 23 10.90 29.89 -13.09
C ILE A 23 9.88 28.85 -12.65
N VAL A 24 9.72 28.64 -11.33
CA VAL A 24 8.74 27.69 -10.80
C VAL A 24 7.32 28.10 -11.14
N SER A 25 6.97 29.37 -10.94
CA SER A 25 5.65 29.93 -11.32
C SER A 25 5.38 29.77 -12.83
N ASP A 26 6.40 29.96 -13.66
CA ASP A 26 6.29 29.87 -15.11
C ASP A 26 5.90 28.46 -15.59
N PHE A 27 6.62 27.41 -15.20
CA PHE A 27 6.29 26.09 -15.68
C PHE A 27 5.00 25.53 -15.04
N ILE A 28 4.65 25.94 -13.81
CA ILE A 28 3.35 25.63 -13.21
C ILE A 28 2.23 26.36 -13.98
N GLY A 29 2.42 27.66 -14.29
CA GLY A 29 1.46 28.42 -15.08
C GLY A 29 1.25 27.83 -16.46
N TYR A 30 2.31 27.37 -17.13
CA TYR A 30 2.19 26.63 -18.38
C TYR A 30 1.37 25.35 -18.18
N ALA A 31 1.69 24.50 -17.19
CA ALA A 31 0.95 23.28 -16.96
C ALA A 31 -0.55 23.54 -16.74
N LYS A 32 -0.90 24.49 -15.87
CA LYS A 32 -2.28 24.89 -15.62
C LYS A 32 -2.97 25.42 -16.88
N SER A 33 -2.28 26.22 -17.71
CA SER A 33 -2.83 26.75 -18.98
C SER A 33 -3.12 25.66 -20.02
N GLN A 34 -2.36 24.56 -19.99
CA GLN A 34 -2.58 23.38 -20.85
C GLN A 34 -3.54 22.37 -20.24
N GLY A 35 -4.17 22.67 -19.11
CA GLY A 35 -5.04 21.74 -18.39
C GLY A 35 -4.30 20.49 -17.89
N ILE A 36 -2.99 20.62 -17.61
CA ILE A 36 -2.21 19.57 -16.96
C ILE A 36 -2.43 19.69 -15.45
N PRO A 37 -2.98 18.66 -14.77
CA PRO A 37 -3.22 18.71 -13.34
C PRO A 37 -1.93 18.92 -12.55
N VAL A 38 -1.97 19.87 -11.62
CA VAL A 38 -0.90 20.19 -10.68
C VAL A 38 -1.43 20.02 -9.26
N GLY A 39 -0.61 19.47 -8.36
CA GLY A 39 -0.99 19.32 -6.95
C GLY A 39 -1.12 20.67 -6.24
N PRO A 40 -1.91 20.75 -5.16
CA PRO A 40 -2.13 22.02 -4.42
C PRO A 40 -0.88 22.54 -3.71
N GLY A 41 0.18 21.79 -3.74
CA GLY A 41 1.47 22.06 -3.13
C GLY A 41 2.09 20.80 -2.54
N ARG A 42 3.35 20.89 -2.15
CA ARG A 42 4.12 19.81 -1.54
C ARG A 42 5.24 20.38 -0.67
N GLY A 43 5.65 19.61 0.33
CA GLY A 43 6.78 20.00 1.17
C GLY A 43 6.48 21.23 2.01
N SER A 44 7.44 22.16 2.08
CA SER A 44 7.33 23.38 2.89
C SER A 44 6.94 24.63 2.11
N ALA A 45 6.93 24.57 0.76
CA ALA A 45 6.64 25.73 -0.09
C ALA A 45 5.24 26.32 0.14
N ALA A 46 4.25 25.48 0.53
CA ALA A 46 2.92 25.94 0.91
C ALA A 46 2.89 26.83 2.17
N GLY A 47 4.01 26.98 2.89
CA GLY A 47 4.17 27.93 3.99
C GLY A 47 4.39 29.36 3.54
N SER A 48 4.60 29.64 2.24
CA SER A 48 4.85 30.97 1.68
C SER A 48 3.61 31.59 1.05
N ILE A 49 3.29 32.83 1.45
CA ILE A 49 2.22 33.61 0.81
C ILE A 49 2.64 34.11 -0.57
N VAL A 50 3.93 34.27 -0.84
CA VAL A 50 4.45 34.58 -2.17
C VAL A 50 4.19 33.39 -3.11
N SER A 51 4.47 32.17 -2.68
CA SER A 51 4.16 30.96 -3.47
C SER A 51 2.67 30.86 -3.79
N TYR A 52 1.81 31.20 -2.84
CA TYR A 52 0.35 31.25 -3.05
C TYR A 52 -0.06 32.33 -4.05
N CYS A 53 0.45 33.57 -3.91
CA CYS A 53 0.16 34.66 -4.83
C CYS A 53 0.68 34.42 -6.26
N LEU A 54 1.77 33.70 -6.42
CA LEU A 54 2.33 33.29 -7.71
C LEU A 54 1.68 32.00 -8.28
N ALA A 55 0.63 31.48 -7.65
CA ALA A 55 -0.06 30.24 -8.02
C ALA A 55 0.87 29.00 -8.09
N ILE A 56 2.00 29.04 -7.36
CA ILE A 56 2.89 27.90 -7.16
C ILE A 56 2.21 26.87 -6.25
N THR A 57 1.48 27.34 -5.23
CA THR A 57 0.66 26.52 -4.35
C THR A 57 -0.76 27.06 -4.30
N ASP A 58 -1.74 26.19 -4.03
CA ASP A 58 -3.17 26.53 -4.00
C ASP A 58 -3.72 26.65 -2.58
N LEU A 59 -2.85 26.64 -1.56
CA LEU A 59 -3.23 26.74 -0.14
C LEU A 59 -2.88 28.09 0.45
N ASP A 60 -3.86 28.72 1.12
CA ASP A 60 -3.62 29.93 1.88
C ASP A 60 -2.82 29.63 3.17
N PRO A 61 -1.53 30.03 3.27
CA PRO A 61 -0.71 29.72 4.43
C PRO A 61 -1.18 30.41 5.71
N ILE A 62 -1.99 31.48 5.60
CA ILE A 62 -2.52 32.19 6.77
C ILE A 62 -3.67 31.39 7.37
N HIS A 63 -4.58 30.90 6.54
CA HIS A 63 -5.71 30.07 6.97
C HIS A 63 -5.25 28.85 7.76
N TYR A 64 -4.22 28.14 7.26
CA TYR A 64 -3.70 26.93 7.90
C TYR A 64 -2.59 27.19 8.93
N SER A 65 -2.27 28.46 9.26
CA SER A 65 -1.21 28.85 10.20
C SER A 65 0.14 28.22 9.86
N LEU A 66 0.55 28.32 8.59
CA LEU A 66 1.83 27.82 8.10
C LEU A 66 2.91 28.91 8.15
N TYR A 67 4.17 28.50 8.37
CA TYR A 67 5.30 29.41 8.59
C TYR A 67 6.27 29.44 7.42
N PHE A 68 6.59 30.67 6.97
CA PHE A 68 7.56 30.91 5.91
C PHE A 68 8.98 30.47 6.29
N GLU A 69 9.37 30.67 7.54
CA GLU A 69 10.70 30.33 8.08
C GLU A 69 10.97 28.83 8.07
N ARG A 70 9.91 27.99 7.99
CA ARG A 70 10.04 26.54 7.77
C ARG A 70 10.47 26.21 6.35
N PHE A 71 10.07 27.05 5.37
CA PHE A 71 10.42 26.93 3.95
C PHE A 71 11.74 27.63 3.65
N LEU A 72 11.80 28.94 3.89
CA LEU A 72 12.99 29.77 3.68
C LEU A 72 13.40 30.47 4.97
N ASN A 73 14.57 30.11 5.49
CA ASN A 73 15.04 30.58 6.79
C ASN A 73 16.22 31.55 6.60
N PRO A 74 16.08 32.82 7.00
CA PRO A 74 17.14 33.82 6.87
C PRO A 74 18.39 33.53 7.72
N GLU A 75 18.23 32.78 8.78
CA GLU A 75 19.34 32.36 9.67
C GLU A 75 20.11 31.15 9.13
N ARG A 76 19.65 30.59 7.99
CA ARG A 76 20.26 29.46 7.30
C ARG A 76 20.44 29.76 5.82
N VAL A 77 21.67 29.81 5.38
CA VAL A 77 21.98 29.88 3.94
C VAL A 77 21.81 28.47 3.35
N SER A 78 20.63 28.20 2.77
CA SER A 78 20.36 26.99 1.98
C SER A 78 19.40 27.38 0.86
N MET A 79 19.55 26.70 -0.28
CA MET A 79 18.65 26.88 -1.40
C MET A 79 17.23 26.45 -1.04
N PRO A 80 16.20 27.17 -1.52
CA PRO A 80 14.81 26.72 -1.44
C PRO A 80 14.63 25.46 -2.28
N ASP A 81 13.73 24.56 -1.83
CA ASP A 81 13.36 23.36 -2.57
C ASP A 81 11.83 23.36 -2.73
N ILE A 82 11.39 23.62 -3.94
CA ILE A 82 9.97 23.62 -4.32
C ILE A 82 9.71 22.38 -5.16
N ASP A 83 9.28 21.34 -4.51
CA ASP A 83 8.77 20.14 -5.17
C ASP A 83 7.40 20.39 -5.77
N VAL A 84 7.12 19.91 -6.98
CA VAL A 84 5.82 20.06 -7.64
C VAL A 84 5.30 18.69 -8.10
N ASP A 85 4.09 18.36 -7.65
CA ASP A 85 3.38 17.17 -8.11
C ASP A 85 2.59 17.47 -9.38
N PHE A 86 2.88 16.77 -10.48
CA PHE A 86 2.17 16.84 -11.75
C PHE A 86 1.38 15.54 -12.02
N CYS A 87 0.39 15.64 -12.90
CA CYS A 87 -0.21 14.47 -13.52
C CYS A 87 0.87 13.49 -14.01
N TYR A 88 0.83 12.25 -13.56
CA TYR A 88 1.86 11.25 -13.88
C TYR A 88 2.04 11.03 -15.38
N VAL A 89 0.93 11.04 -16.14
CA VAL A 89 0.90 10.78 -17.59
C VAL A 89 1.43 12.00 -18.38
N ARG A 90 1.04 13.22 -17.99
CA ARG A 90 1.33 14.45 -18.75
C ARG A 90 2.54 15.23 -18.25
N ARG A 91 3.21 14.79 -17.18
CA ARG A 91 4.45 15.39 -16.67
C ARG A 91 5.54 15.59 -17.75
N PRO A 92 5.78 14.64 -18.68
CA PRO A 92 6.79 14.82 -19.73
C PRO A 92 6.57 16.07 -20.59
N GLU A 93 5.32 16.48 -20.83
CA GLU A 93 4.99 17.69 -21.59
C GLU A 93 5.53 18.97 -20.91
N VAL A 94 5.51 19.00 -19.58
CA VAL A 94 6.04 20.14 -18.80
C VAL A 94 7.57 20.18 -18.88
N ILE A 95 8.24 19.02 -18.81
CA ILE A 95 9.69 18.92 -18.95
C ILE A 95 10.12 19.34 -20.37
N GLU A 96 9.37 18.94 -21.38
CA GLU A 96 9.60 19.36 -22.77
C GLU A 96 9.42 20.86 -22.94
N TYR A 97 8.40 21.47 -22.34
CA TYR A 97 8.21 22.92 -22.33
C TYR A 97 9.40 23.64 -21.73
N VAL A 98 9.88 23.21 -20.56
CA VAL A 98 11.06 23.77 -19.89
C VAL A 98 12.29 23.68 -20.80
N THR A 99 12.52 22.50 -21.38
CA THR A 99 13.65 22.28 -22.29
C THR A 99 13.58 23.17 -23.54
N ARG A 100 12.39 23.38 -24.10
CA ARG A 100 12.18 24.25 -25.26
C ARG A 100 12.35 25.71 -24.90
N LYS A 101 11.81 26.17 -23.75
CA LYS A 101 11.80 27.56 -23.33
C LYS A 101 13.18 28.05 -22.90
N TYR A 102 13.86 27.27 -22.04
CA TYR A 102 15.15 27.68 -21.45
C TYR A 102 16.36 27.28 -22.30
N GLY A 103 16.19 26.38 -23.26
CA GLY A 103 17.24 25.91 -24.19
C GLY A 103 17.68 24.46 -23.89
N LYS A 104 17.86 23.69 -24.97
CA LYS A 104 18.28 22.28 -24.87
C LYS A 104 19.69 22.10 -24.30
N ASP A 105 20.52 23.11 -24.41
CA ASP A 105 21.88 23.17 -23.87
C ASP A 105 21.94 23.63 -22.42
N ARG A 106 20.84 24.20 -21.89
CA ARG A 106 20.75 24.75 -20.53
C ARG A 106 19.86 23.95 -19.60
N VAL A 107 19.29 22.87 -20.10
CA VAL A 107 18.41 21.96 -19.32
C VAL A 107 18.94 20.53 -19.45
N ALA A 108 19.19 19.91 -18.30
CA ALA A 108 19.61 18.51 -18.26
C ALA A 108 18.93 17.76 -17.12
N GLN A 109 18.64 16.50 -17.34
CA GLN A 109 18.17 15.63 -16.26
C GLN A 109 19.36 15.20 -15.38
N ILE A 110 19.08 14.82 -14.14
CA ILE A 110 20.11 14.41 -13.20
C ILE A 110 20.34 12.90 -13.31
N VAL A 111 21.62 12.48 -13.26
CA VAL A 111 21.96 11.05 -13.21
C VAL A 111 21.69 10.47 -11.82
N THR A 112 21.27 9.22 -11.78
CA THR A 112 21.31 8.40 -10.57
C THR A 112 22.12 7.14 -10.83
N PHE A 113 22.81 6.67 -9.80
CA PHE A 113 23.53 5.39 -9.87
C PHE A 113 22.77 4.36 -9.04
N GLY A 114 22.31 3.31 -9.72
CA GLY A 114 21.84 2.12 -9.04
C GLY A 114 23.03 1.39 -8.42
N THR A 115 22.98 1.13 -7.11
CA THR A 115 24.03 0.39 -6.40
C THR A 115 23.68 -1.09 -6.28
N MET A 116 24.69 -1.92 -6.14
CA MET A 116 24.52 -3.35 -5.85
C MET A 116 24.06 -3.52 -4.40
N ALA A 117 22.74 -3.67 -4.19
CA ALA A 117 22.22 -4.06 -2.89
C ALA A 117 22.48 -5.55 -2.62
N ALA A 118 22.46 -5.97 -1.34
CA ALA A 118 22.83 -7.31 -0.89
C ALA A 118 22.32 -8.46 -1.79
N ARG A 119 21.02 -8.55 -2.06
CA ARG A 119 20.44 -9.60 -2.92
C ARG A 119 20.89 -9.47 -4.37
N GLY A 120 21.06 -8.24 -4.86
CA GLY A 120 21.54 -7.95 -6.22
C GLY A 120 22.99 -8.37 -6.39
N ALA A 121 23.84 -8.00 -5.45
CA ALA A 121 25.26 -8.36 -5.43
C ALA A 121 25.44 -9.89 -5.45
N ILE A 122 24.74 -10.63 -4.60
CA ILE A 122 24.79 -12.11 -4.56
C ILE A 122 24.39 -12.71 -5.91
N ARG A 123 23.33 -12.23 -6.57
CA ARG A 123 22.88 -12.75 -7.87
C ARG A 123 23.85 -12.39 -9.01
N ASP A 124 24.39 -11.18 -9.01
CA ASP A 124 25.32 -10.73 -10.05
C ASP A 124 26.67 -11.46 -9.93
N VAL A 125 27.17 -11.64 -8.71
CA VAL A 125 28.38 -12.44 -8.45
C VAL A 125 28.17 -13.92 -8.80
N GLY A 126 27.04 -14.50 -8.41
CA GLY A 126 26.70 -15.89 -8.74
C GLY A 126 26.67 -16.14 -10.24
N ARG A 127 26.13 -15.18 -11.02
CA ARG A 127 26.16 -15.22 -12.47
C ARG A 127 27.59 -15.09 -13.02
N ALA A 128 28.40 -14.19 -12.45
CA ALA A 128 29.79 -14.00 -12.87
C ALA A 128 30.66 -15.22 -12.56
N LEU A 129 30.43 -15.90 -11.46
CA LEU A 129 31.11 -17.16 -11.08
C LEU A 129 30.51 -18.40 -11.75
N ASN A 130 29.52 -18.22 -12.62
CA ASN A 130 28.83 -19.30 -13.35
C ASN A 130 28.19 -20.36 -12.43
N ILE A 131 27.69 -19.93 -11.25
CA ILE A 131 26.97 -20.78 -10.31
C ILE A 131 25.52 -20.93 -10.80
N PRO A 132 24.90 -22.13 -10.72
CA PRO A 132 23.52 -22.33 -11.14
C PRO A 132 22.55 -21.35 -10.46
N TYR A 133 21.63 -20.78 -11.25
CA TYR A 133 20.71 -19.74 -10.76
C TYR A 133 19.93 -20.17 -9.52
N ASN A 134 19.46 -21.42 -9.46
CA ASN A 134 18.68 -21.93 -8.34
C ASN A 134 19.48 -21.93 -7.03
N ASP A 135 20.77 -22.24 -7.08
CA ASP A 135 21.64 -22.27 -5.90
C ASP A 135 21.91 -20.85 -5.40
N VAL A 136 22.20 -19.93 -6.33
CA VAL A 136 22.38 -18.51 -6.01
C VAL A 136 21.11 -17.88 -5.46
N ASP A 137 19.96 -18.20 -6.05
CA ASP A 137 18.66 -17.63 -5.63
C ASP A 137 18.24 -18.18 -4.26
N ALA A 138 18.59 -19.44 -3.94
CA ALA A 138 18.38 -19.99 -2.60
C ALA A 138 19.15 -19.20 -1.53
N VAL A 139 20.40 -18.80 -1.81
CA VAL A 139 21.20 -17.95 -0.91
C VAL A 139 20.62 -16.53 -0.84
N ALA A 140 20.31 -15.92 -1.99
CA ALA A 140 19.78 -14.55 -2.05
C ALA A 140 18.43 -14.40 -1.33
N LYS A 141 17.58 -15.44 -1.33
CA LYS A 141 16.29 -15.45 -0.61
C LYS A 141 16.45 -15.51 0.91
N GLN A 142 17.61 -15.95 1.44
CA GLN A 142 17.88 -15.93 2.88
C GLN A 142 18.20 -14.52 3.40
N VAL A 143 18.52 -13.57 2.54
CA VAL A 143 18.69 -12.16 2.96
C VAL A 143 17.33 -11.62 3.39
N PRO A 144 17.15 -11.11 4.64
CA PRO A 144 15.88 -10.54 5.12
C PRO A 144 15.37 -9.40 4.24
N ASN A 145 14.06 -9.16 4.27
CA ASN A 145 13.43 -8.09 3.48
C ASN A 145 13.36 -6.78 4.28
N GLU A 146 14.50 -6.28 4.73
CA GLU A 146 14.63 -4.98 5.39
C GLU A 146 15.17 -3.92 4.44
N LEU A 147 14.73 -2.68 4.63
CA LEU A 147 15.23 -1.55 3.88
C LEU A 147 16.70 -1.29 4.23
N HIS A 148 17.56 -1.13 3.21
CA HIS A 148 19.02 -0.93 3.36
C HIS A 148 19.75 -2.03 4.12
N ILE A 149 19.26 -3.28 4.06
CA ILE A 149 19.97 -4.42 4.64
C ILE A 149 21.29 -4.65 3.93
N THR A 150 22.36 -4.85 4.70
CA THR A 150 23.67 -5.25 4.19
C THR A 150 23.87 -6.75 4.35
N ILE A 151 24.81 -7.32 3.58
CA ILE A 151 25.18 -8.74 3.70
C ILE A 151 25.64 -9.06 5.12
N ASP A 152 26.44 -8.19 5.75
CA ASP A 152 26.91 -8.37 7.13
C ASP A 152 25.76 -8.39 8.14
N LYS A 153 24.81 -7.47 7.99
CA LYS A 153 23.61 -7.45 8.84
C LYS A 153 22.75 -8.70 8.60
N ALA A 154 22.60 -9.13 7.34
CA ALA A 154 21.86 -10.33 7.00
C ALA A 154 22.48 -11.60 7.61
N LEU A 155 23.80 -11.74 7.60
CA LEU A 155 24.54 -12.83 8.26
C LEU A 155 24.38 -12.83 9.79
N THR A 156 24.20 -11.66 10.39
CA THR A 156 23.98 -11.53 11.83
C THR A 156 22.55 -11.91 12.23
N ILE A 157 21.55 -11.54 11.41
CA ILE A 157 20.12 -11.73 11.74
C ILE A 157 19.65 -13.12 11.36
N ASN A 158 20.06 -13.64 10.18
CA ASN A 158 19.60 -14.92 9.67
C ASN A 158 20.59 -16.05 9.97
N ALA A 159 20.28 -16.87 10.95
CA ALA A 159 21.09 -18.02 11.36
C ALA A 159 21.28 -19.07 10.24
N GLU A 160 20.29 -19.23 9.33
CA GLU A 160 20.39 -20.17 8.20
C GLU A 160 21.37 -19.67 7.15
N LEU A 161 21.31 -18.37 6.81
CA LEU A 161 22.31 -17.75 5.92
C LEU A 161 23.73 -17.88 6.49
N LYS A 162 23.85 -17.65 7.80
CA LYS A 162 25.12 -17.81 8.51
C LYS A 162 25.64 -19.24 8.46
N LYS A 163 24.76 -20.22 8.66
CA LYS A 163 25.08 -21.63 8.58
C LYS A 163 25.54 -22.02 7.17
N MET A 164 24.80 -21.60 6.12
CA MET A 164 25.21 -21.83 4.72
C MET A 164 26.59 -21.24 4.43
N TYR A 165 26.86 -20.04 4.93
CA TYR A 165 28.15 -19.35 4.80
C TYR A 165 29.30 -20.12 5.49
N ASP A 166 29.06 -20.65 6.72
CA ASP A 166 30.10 -21.34 7.52
C ASP A 166 30.37 -22.78 7.03
N GLU A 167 29.32 -23.49 6.53
CA GLU A 167 29.42 -24.92 6.17
C GLU A 167 29.70 -25.17 4.68
N GLN A 168 29.39 -24.21 3.78
CA GLN A 168 29.50 -24.42 2.33
C GLN A 168 30.57 -23.51 1.71
N PRO A 169 31.74 -24.04 1.29
CA PRO A 169 32.82 -23.22 0.74
C PRO A 169 32.42 -22.38 -0.48
N GLN A 170 31.59 -22.91 -1.37
CA GLN A 170 31.08 -22.18 -2.53
C GLN A 170 30.16 -21.01 -2.15
N VAL A 171 29.30 -21.18 -1.13
CA VAL A 171 28.44 -20.11 -0.61
C VAL A 171 29.30 -19.04 0.09
N LYS A 172 30.34 -19.45 0.80
CA LYS A 172 31.28 -18.53 1.42
C LYS A 172 31.99 -17.67 0.39
N GLU A 173 32.53 -18.26 -0.68
CA GLU A 173 33.17 -17.53 -1.77
C GLU A 173 32.19 -16.55 -2.46
N LEU A 174 30.96 -17.01 -2.74
CA LEU A 174 29.88 -16.20 -3.30
C LEU A 174 29.57 -14.97 -2.41
N ILE A 175 29.39 -15.18 -1.12
CA ILE A 175 29.04 -14.12 -0.16
C ILE A 175 30.21 -13.18 0.07
N ASP A 176 31.45 -13.67 0.24
CA ASP A 176 32.63 -12.83 0.45
C ASP A 176 32.90 -11.93 -0.75
N THR A 177 32.77 -12.47 -1.97
CA THR A 177 32.87 -11.69 -3.21
C THR A 177 31.74 -10.68 -3.34
N ALA A 178 30.51 -11.08 -3.04
CA ALA A 178 29.34 -10.18 -3.07
C ALA A 178 29.47 -9.04 -2.05
N ARG A 179 30.00 -9.33 -0.86
CA ARG A 179 30.28 -8.32 0.19
C ARG A 179 31.30 -7.27 -0.29
N ALA A 180 32.32 -7.68 -1.02
CA ALA A 180 33.31 -6.74 -1.57
C ALA A 180 32.75 -5.81 -2.64
N LEU A 181 31.66 -6.22 -3.32
CA LEU A 181 31.00 -5.45 -4.37
C LEU A 181 29.73 -4.74 -3.89
N GLU A 182 29.25 -5.06 -2.69
CA GLU A 182 28.06 -4.43 -2.13
C GLU A 182 28.23 -2.92 -2.02
N GLY A 183 27.23 -2.15 -2.46
CA GLY A 183 27.25 -0.70 -2.46
C GLY A 183 27.95 -0.06 -3.67
N MET A 184 28.68 -0.82 -4.48
CA MET A 184 29.30 -0.28 -5.69
C MET A 184 28.24 0.10 -6.74
N PRO A 185 28.46 1.16 -7.54
CA PRO A 185 27.61 1.50 -8.67
C PRO A 185 27.49 0.35 -9.66
N ARG A 186 26.26 0.03 -10.06
CA ARG A 186 25.96 -1.04 -11.02
C ARG A 186 25.57 -0.51 -12.39
N ASN A 187 24.72 0.51 -12.41
CA ASN A 187 24.23 1.15 -13.64
C ASN A 187 23.96 2.63 -13.40
N ALA A 188 24.09 3.41 -14.44
CA ALA A 188 23.60 4.78 -14.49
C ALA A 188 22.16 4.79 -15.00
N SER A 189 21.33 5.58 -14.36
CA SER A 189 19.92 5.81 -14.70
C SER A 189 19.63 7.31 -14.64
N THR A 190 18.47 7.72 -15.12
CA THR A 190 18.01 9.09 -15.00
C THR A 190 17.20 9.26 -13.73
N HIS A 191 17.40 10.36 -12.99
CA HIS A 191 16.61 10.69 -11.83
C HIS A 191 15.13 10.82 -12.20
N ALA A 192 14.26 10.29 -11.37
CA ALA A 192 12.83 10.21 -11.68
C ALA A 192 12.14 11.58 -11.81
N ALA A 193 12.67 12.62 -11.15
CA ALA A 193 12.02 13.92 -11.06
C ALA A 193 12.96 15.12 -11.33
N GLY A 194 14.23 15.02 -10.96
CA GLY A 194 15.16 16.15 -10.92
C GLY A 194 15.63 16.60 -12.28
N VAL A 195 15.48 17.90 -12.54
CA VAL A 195 15.98 18.59 -13.74
C VAL A 195 16.78 19.80 -13.30
N VAL A 196 17.95 20.01 -13.91
CA VAL A 196 18.79 21.20 -13.70
C VAL A 196 18.49 22.20 -14.79
N ILE A 197 18.34 23.46 -14.40
CA ILE A 197 18.20 24.63 -15.31
C ILE A 197 19.31 25.61 -14.98
N THR A 198 20.10 25.99 -15.99
CA THR A 198 21.26 26.87 -15.81
C THR A 198 21.19 28.10 -16.68
N LYS A 199 21.90 29.18 -16.28
CA LYS A 199 21.98 30.44 -17.03
C LYS A 199 22.79 30.26 -18.30
N ASP A 200 23.95 29.62 -18.22
CA ASP A 200 24.83 29.29 -19.33
C ASP A 200 24.66 27.80 -19.67
N PRO A 201 25.22 27.29 -20.79
CA PRO A 201 25.15 25.86 -21.11
C PRO A 201 25.58 24.94 -19.94
N VAL A 202 24.84 23.86 -19.70
CA VAL A 202 25.05 23.00 -18.51
C VAL A 202 26.46 22.41 -18.46
N ASP A 203 27.08 22.15 -19.63
CA ASP A 203 28.44 21.62 -19.76
C ASP A 203 29.52 22.61 -19.29
N THR A 204 29.18 23.89 -19.15
CA THR A 204 30.04 24.88 -18.50
C THR A 204 30.22 24.61 -17.00
N TYR A 205 29.23 23.98 -16.37
CA TYR A 205 29.22 23.73 -14.93
C TYR A 205 29.54 22.28 -14.58
N VAL A 206 28.96 21.33 -15.33
CA VAL A 206 29.09 19.91 -15.05
C VAL A 206 29.20 19.09 -16.35
N PRO A 207 29.99 18.01 -16.36
CA PRO A 207 30.05 17.12 -17.51
C PRO A 207 28.71 16.45 -17.76
N LEU A 208 28.39 16.26 -19.06
CA LEU A 208 27.15 15.66 -19.53
C LEU A 208 27.39 14.27 -20.14
N SER A 209 26.35 13.44 -20.13
CA SER A 209 26.28 12.17 -20.85
C SER A 209 24.89 12.00 -21.47
N ARG A 210 24.72 10.95 -22.27
CA ARG A 210 23.42 10.58 -22.84
C ARG A 210 22.89 9.30 -22.18
N ASN A 211 21.60 9.30 -21.89
CA ASN A 211 20.85 8.11 -21.55
C ASN A 211 19.67 8.01 -22.54
N GLY A 212 19.81 7.15 -23.56
CA GLY A 212 18.95 7.21 -24.73
C GLY A 212 19.05 8.57 -25.45
N ASP A 213 17.93 9.21 -25.69
CA ASP A 213 17.86 10.54 -26.34
C ASP A 213 17.97 11.72 -25.34
N GLN A 214 18.05 11.44 -24.05
CA GLN A 214 18.05 12.47 -23.00
C GLN A 214 19.49 12.86 -22.62
N MET A 215 19.72 14.15 -22.44
CA MET A 215 20.95 14.67 -21.84
C MET A 215 20.83 14.57 -20.32
N VAL A 216 21.86 13.97 -19.71
CA VAL A 216 21.94 13.81 -18.25
C VAL A 216 23.27 14.29 -17.72
N THR A 217 23.27 14.85 -16.51
CA THR A 217 24.50 15.23 -15.81
C THR A 217 25.29 13.96 -15.44
N GLN A 218 26.62 14.05 -15.35
CA GLN A 218 27.44 12.96 -14.83
C GLN A 218 27.58 12.99 -13.30
N PHE A 219 27.16 14.09 -12.66
CA PHE A 219 27.14 14.22 -11.22
C PHE A 219 25.74 13.97 -10.66
N THR A 220 25.72 13.37 -9.47
CA THR A 220 24.48 13.08 -8.73
C THR A 220 23.89 14.37 -8.13
N MET A 221 22.63 14.28 -7.69
CA MET A 221 21.89 15.35 -7.08
C MET A 221 22.67 16.06 -5.94
N VAL A 222 23.32 15.33 -5.06
CA VAL A 222 24.07 15.89 -3.91
C VAL A 222 25.24 16.77 -4.41
N THR A 223 26.01 16.29 -5.37
CA THR A 223 27.13 17.07 -5.94
C THR A 223 26.64 18.29 -6.70
N ILE A 224 25.51 18.20 -7.41
CA ILE A 224 24.89 19.34 -8.12
C ILE A 224 24.46 20.43 -7.13
N GLU A 225 23.85 20.06 -6.00
CA GLU A 225 23.48 20.99 -4.94
C GLU A 225 24.71 21.64 -4.27
N GLU A 226 25.78 20.86 -4.02
CA GLU A 226 27.06 21.39 -3.50
C GLU A 226 27.73 22.38 -4.44
N LEU A 227 27.56 22.21 -5.76
CA LEU A 227 28.04 23.16 -6.77
C LEU A 227 27.16 24.40 -6.91
N GLY A 228 26.04 24.47 -6.16
CA GLY A 228 25.13 25.62 -6.17
C GLY A 228 24.20 25.68 -7.40
N LEU A 229 24.04 24.58 -8.14
CA LEU A 229 23.10 24.52 -9.26
C LEU A 229 21.68 24.27 -8.78
N LEU A 230 20.72 24.96 -9.42
CA LEU A 230 19.30 24.85 -9.09
C LEU A 230 18.71 23.58 -9.66
N LYS A 231 18.22 22.72 -8.76
CA LYS A 231 17.42 21.55 -9.08
C LYS A 231 15.93 21.92 -9.05
N MET A 232 15.19 21.48 -10.04
CA MET A 232 13.72 21.55 -10.11
C MET A 232 13.16 20.14 -10.08
N ASP A 233 12.26 19.84 -9.13
CA ASP A 233 11.67 18.51 -8.99
C ASP A 233 10.27 18.45 -9.61
N PHE A 234 10.18 17.75 -10.75
CA PHE A 234 8.93 17.45 -11.45
C PHE A 234 8.45 16.05 -11.00
N LEU A 235 7.68 16.00 -9.94
CA LEU A 235 7.18 14.74 -9.41
C LEU A 235 5.91 14.30 -10.14
N GLY A 236 5.71 13.00 -10.28
CA GLY A 236 4.49 12.44 -10.86
C GLY A 236 3.60 11.86 -9.76
N LEU A 237 2.37 12.38 -9.64
CA LEU A 237 1.38 11.85 -8.71
C LEU A 237 0.20 11.24 -9.47
N ARG A 238 0.04 9.90 -9.36
CA ARG A 238 -1.03 9.16 -10.05
C ARG A 238 -2.43 9.70 -9.71
N ASN A 239 -2.67 10.05 -8.46
CA ASN A 239 -3.99 10.51 -8.03
C ASN A 239 -4.43 11.82 -8.68
N LEU A 240 -3.51 12.68 -9.13
CA LEU A 240 -3.84 13.84 -9.94
C LEU A 240 -4.39 13.44 -11.32
N THR A 241 -3.85 12.38 -11.91
CA THR A 241 -4.38 11.80 -13.16
C THR A 241 -5.79 11.24 -12.91
N VAL A 242 -5.97 10.45 -11.84
CA VAL A 242 -7.28 9.89 -11.48
C VAL A 242 -8.34 10.98 -11.28
N ILE A 243 -8.00 12.05 -10.56
CA ILE A 243 -8.90 13.20 -10.34
C ILE A 243 -9.30 13.84 -11.67
N ALA A 244 -8.33 14.08 -12.57
CA ALA A 244 -8.60 14.69 -13.86
C ALA A 244 -9.43 13.81 -14.79
N ASP A 245 -9.16 12.50 -14.81
CA ASP A 245 -9.91 11.54 -15.61
C ASP A 245 -11.34 11.40 -15.07
N ALA A 246 -11.52 11.35 -13.75
CA ALA A 246 -12.85 11.36 -13.14
C ALA A 246 -13.62 12.64 -13.48
N GLU A 247 -12.96 13.81 -13.37
CA GLU A 247 -13.55 15.10 -13.74
C GLU A 247 -13.98 15.14 -15.22
N LYS A 248 -13.15 14.61 -16.11
CA LYS A 248 -13.48 14.47 -17.54
C LYS A 248 -14.72 13.60 -17.76
N LEU A 249 -14.86 12.50 -17.01
CA LEU A 249 -16.04 11.63 -17.08
C LEU A 249 -17.29 12.35 -16.53
N ILE A 250 -17.18 13.06 -15.43
CA ILE A 250 -18.27 13.83 -14.82
C ILE A 250 -18.77 14.94 -15.75
N ARG A 251 -17.85 15.65 -16.40
CA ARG A 251 -18.18 16.75 -17.33
C ARG A 251 -19.01 16.31 -18.55
N ARG A 252 -19.07 15.03 -18.86
CA ARG A 252 -19.97 14.50 -19.92
C ARG A 252 -21.45 14.76 -19.59
N HIS A 253 -21.81 14.78 -18.32
CA HIS A 253 -23.20 15.01 -17.86
C HIS A 253 -23.35 16.26 -16.97
N THR A 254 -22.25 16.78 -16.43
CA THR A 254 -22.20 18.02 -15.63
C THR A 254 -21.05 18.91 -16.15
N PRO A 255 -21.25 19.62 -17.29
CA PRO A 255 -20.17 20.34 -18.00
C PRO A 255 -19.40 21.34 -17.16
N ASP A 256 -20.06 22.00 -16.20
CA ASP A 256 -19.48 23.06 -15.36
C ASP A 256 -18.79 22.51 -14.10
N PHE A 257 -18.72 21.19 -13.92
CA PHE A 257 -18.09 20.59 -12.74
C PHE A 257 -16.59 20.90 -12.71
N SER A 258 -16.11 21.34 -11.54
CA SER A 258 -14.68 21.48 -11.26
C SER A 258 -14.38 21.04 -9.83
N ILE A 259 -13.41 20.14 -9.69
CA ILE A 259 -12.94 19.65 -8.39
C ILE A 259 -12.32 20.76 -7.53
N GLU A 260 -11.87 21.85 -8.13
CA GLU A 260 -11.31 23.00 -7.41
C GLU A 260 -12.37 23.81 -6.68
N ASN A 261 -13.63 23.72 -7.11
CA ASN A 261 -14.75 24.49 -6.58
C ASN A 261 -15.56 23.72 -5.53
N VAL A 262 -15.16 22.49 -5.17
CA VAL A 262 -15.91 21.68 -4.19
C VAL A 262 -15.76 22.23 -2.79
N ASP A 263 -16.84 22.14 -2.01
CA ASP A 263 -16.85 22.54 -0.61
C ASP A 263 -16.05 21.53 0.24
N MET A 264 -14.92 22.01 0.80
CA MET A 264 -14.06 21.20 1.67
C MET A 264 -14.69 20.87 3.03
N SER A 265 -15.87 21.41 3.31
CA SER A 265 -16.65 21.12 4.53
C SER A 265 -17.78 20.12 4.31
N ASP A 266 -17.88 19.49 3.14
CA ASP A 266 -18.96 18.56 2.78
C ASP A 266 -19.13 17.41 3.79
N PRO A 267 -20.26 17.39 4.53
CA PRO A 267 -20.47 16.42 5.61
C PRO A 267 -20.60 14.98 5.11
N ALA A 268 -21.14 14.77 3.90
CA ALA A 268 -21.33 13.44 3.33
C ALA A 268 -20.01 12.75 3.07
N THR A 269 -19.01 13.49 2.59
CA THR A 269 -17.64 12.99 2.38
C THR A 269 -17.00 12.56 3.69
N TYR A 270 -17.11 13.36 4.75
CA TYR A 270 -16.56 12.99 6.07
C TYR A 270 -17.30 11.81 6.69
N GLU A 271 -18.61 11.72 6.54
CA GLU A 271 -19.41 10.59 7.01
C GLU A 271 -18.99 9.29 6.31
N MET A 272 -18.78 9.33 4.99
CA MET A 272 -18.27 8.18 4.21
C MET A 272 -16.90 7.71 4.73
N LEU A 273 -15.96 8.65 4.97
CA LEU A 273 -14.67 8.35 5.55
C LEU A 273 -14.80 7.76 6.96
N GLY A 274 -15.65 8.34 7.82
CA GLY A 274 -15.89 7.85 9.17
C GLY A 274 -16.51 6.46 9.23
N LYS A 275 -17.19 6.01 8.17
CA LYS A 275 -17.71 4.63 8.00
C LYS A 275 -16.64 3.64 7.54
N GLY A 276 -15.41 4.09 7.25
CA GLY A 276 -14.31 3.23 6.77
C GLY A 276 -14.30 2.96 5.27
N SER A 277 -15.10 3.69 4.47
CA SER A 277 -15.10 3.55 3.01
C SER A 277 -13.90 4.26 2.38
N THR A 278 -12.67 3.88 2.75
CA THR A 278 -11.44 4.57 2.39
C THR A 278 -10.66 3.93 1.23
N MET A 279 -11.07 2.74 0.78
CA MET A 279 -10.42 2.07 -0.37
C MET A 279 -10.39 2.97 -1.59
N GLY A 280 -9.21 3.13 -2.19
CA GLY A 280 -8.96 4.04 -3.31
C GLY A 280 -8.85 5.52 -2.94
N VAL A 281 -9.08 5.93 -1.70
CA VAL A 281 -8.88 7.31 -1.25
C VAL A 281 -7.40 7.56 -1.01
N PHE A 282 -6.85 8.60 -1.62
CA PHE A 282 -5.42 8.93 -1.51
C PHE A 282 -4.94 8.97 -0.06
N GLN A 283 -3.83 8.30 0.23
CA GLN A 283 -3.19 8.17 1.55
C GLN A 283 -4.02 7.47 2.64
N LEU A 284 -5.30 7.12 2.41
CA LEU A 284 -6.19 6.60 3.44
C LEU A 284 -6.64 5.15 3.19
N GLU A 285 -6.11 4.47 2.17
CA GLU A 285 -6.63 3.16 1.72
C GLU A 285 -6.08 1.94 2.46
N SER A 286 -5.01 2.07 3.27
CA SER A 286 -4.51 0.91 4.01
C SER A 286 -5.36 0.62 5.24
N ALA A 287 -5.50 -0.66 5.58
CA ALA A 287 -6.30 -1.13 6.71
C ALA A 287 -6.05 -0.39 8.02
N GLY A 288 -4.78 -0.26 8.40
CA GLY A 288 -4.44 0.40 9.65
C GLY A 288 -4.85 1.88 9.69
N ILE A 289 -4.69 2.61 8.58
CA ILE A 289 -5.13 4.01 8.52
C ILE A 289 -6.66 4.11 8.47
N THR A 290 -7.35 3.15 7.83
CA THR A 290 -8.81 3.05 7.83
C THR A 290 -9.34 2.95 9.26
N ASN A 291 -8.74 2.11 10.11
CA ASN A 291 -9.10 2.00 11.52
C ASN A 291 -8.93 3.32 12.28
N VAL A 292 -7.87 4.06 12.01
CA VAL A 292 -7.64 5.38 12.61
C VAL A 292 -8.72 6.37 12.17
N VAL A 293 -9.03 6.41 10.87
CA VAL A 293 -10.08 7.28 10.31
C VAL A 293 -11.45 6.95 10.88
N THR A 294 -11.79 5.66 10.99
CA THR A 294 -13.05 5.19 11.57
C THR A 294 -13.16 5.53 13.06
N GLY A 295 -12.06 5.37 13.80
CA GLY A 295 -11.99 5.74 15.21
C GLY A 295 -12.10 7.25 15.44
N LEU A 296 -11.46 8.04 14.58
CA LEU A 296 -11.45 9.49 14.67
C LEU A 296 -12.77 10.13 14.22
N ARG A 297 -13.42 9.60 13.17
CA ARG A 297 -14.60 10.17 12.51
C ARG A 297 -14.34 11.62 12.10
N PRO A 298 -13.50 11.87 11.11
CA PRO A 298 -13.07 13.19 10.70
C PRO A 298 -14.27 14.07 10.32
N GLN A 299 -14.15 15.38 10.56
CA GLN A 299 -15.17 16.40 10.25
C GLN A 299 -14.56 17.62 9.55
N SER A 300 -13.24 17.63 9.37
CA SER A 300 -12.51 18.76 8.81
C SER A 300 -11.23 18.30 8.08
N ILE A 301 -10.67 19.20 7.26
CA ILE A 301 -9.35 18.98 6.64
C ILE A 301 -8.26 18.84 7.70
N GLU A 302 -8.36 19.53 8.82
CA GLU A 302 -7.42 19.43 9.93
C GLU A 302 -7.38 18.02 10.52
N ASP A 303 -8.54 17.36 10.64
CA ASP A 303 -8.61 15.97 11.12
C ASP A 303 -7.88 15.02 10.15
N ILE A 304 -8.10 15.16 8.83
CA ILE A 304 -7.38 14.38 7.80
C ILE A 304 -5.88 14.69 7.84
N THR A 305 -5.52 15.98 8.00
CA THR A 305 -4.13 16.42 8.13
C THR A 305 -3.43 15.74 9.30
N ALA A 306 -4.11 15.65 10.45
CA ALA A 306 -3.58 14.98 11.63
C ALA A 306 -3.40 13.47 11.39
N VAL A 307 -4.36 12.79 10.75
CA VAL A 307 -4.25 11.37 10.40
C VAL A 307 -3.02 11.12 9.51
N VAL A 308 -2.85 11.90 8.44
CA VAL A 308 -1.70 11.81 7.52
C VAL A 308 -0.37 12.02 8.26
N ALA A 309 -0.34 12.90 9.25
CA ALA A 309 0.85 13.20 10.03
C ALA A 309 1.16 12.13 11.10
N LEU A 310 0.14 11.54 11.73
CA LEU A 310 0.26 10.60 12.85
C LEU A 310 0.48 9.15 12.40
N TYR A 311 -0.13 8.71 11.27
CA TYR A 311 -0.05 7.32 10.85
C TYR A 311 1.31 7.00 10.19
N ARG A 312 2.34 6.91 11.01
CA ARG A 312 3.73 6.59 10.62
C ARG A 312 4.48 5.97 11.81
N PRO A 313 5.52 5.14 11.57
CA PRO A 313 6.36 4.62 12.64
C PRO A 313 6.87 5.75 13.55
N GLY A 314 6.66 5.63 14.85
CA GLY A 314 6.96 6.63 15.88
C GLY A 314 5.71 7.37 16.38
N PRO A 315 5.10 8.29 15.62
CA PRO A 315 3.93 9.05 16.09
C PRO A 315 2.66 8.21 16.32
N MET A 316 2.56 7.02 15.73
CA MET A 316 1.41 6.11 15.89
C MET A 316 1.05 5.84 17.34
N GLN A 317 2.01 5.86 18.26
CA GLN A 317 1.76 5.68 19.69
C GLN A 317 0.86 6.79 20.29
N SER A 318 0.81 7.96 19.67
CA SER A 318 -0.02 9.09 20.12
C SER A 318 -1.46 9.04 19.60
N ILE A 319 -1.77 8.16 18.64
CA ILE A 319 -3.09 8.08 18.00
C ILE A 319 -4.21 7.80 19.01
N PRO A 320 -4.11 6.83 19.95
CA PRO A 320 -5.18 6.57 20.92
C PRO A 320 -5.51 7.79 21.77
N ARG A 321 -4.48 8.51 22.26
CA ARG A 321 -4.66 9.74 23.03
C ARG A 321 -5.29 10.85 22.18
N TYR A 322 -4.84 11.02 20.93
CA TYR A 322 -5.40 12.01 20.01
C TYR A 322 -6.89 11.78 19.78
N ILE A 323 -7.31 10.54 19.48
CA ILE A 323 -8.71 10.16 19.29
C ILE A 323 -9.51 10.37 20.57
N GLU A 324 -8.98 9.95 21.71
CA GLU A 324 -9.64 10.14 23.01
C GLU A 324 -9.87 11.63 23.30
N CYS A 325 -8.86 12.46 23.19
CA CYS A 325 -8.96 13.90 23.42
C CYS A 325 -9.86 14.61 22.40
N ARG A 326 -9.93 14.12 21.15
CA ARG A 326 -10.83 14.61 20.10
C ARG A 326 -12.30 14.39 20.48
N HIS A 327 -12.64 13.21 21.00
CA HIS A 327 -14.00 12.87 21.41
C HIS A 327 -14.36 13.36 22.81
N HIS A 328 -13.36 13.63 23.64
CA HIS A 328 -13.49 14.05 25.03
C HIS A 328 -12.62 15.30 25.29
N PRO A 329 -13.03 16.49 24.79
CA PRO A 329 -12.24 17.71 24.97
C PRO A 329 -11.95 18.06 26.44
N GLU A 330 -12.76 17.59 27.37
CA GLU A 330 -12.59 17.75 28.82
C GLU A 330 -11.34 17.02 29.37
N LYS A 331 -10.78 16.07 28.62
CA LYS A 331 -9.55 15.36 29.00
C LYS A 331 -8.28 16.03 28.49
N VAL A 332 -8.39 17.09 27.70
CA VAL A 332 -7.24 17.83 27.19
C VAL A 332 -6.57 18.57 28.32
N THR A 333 -5.29 18.33 28.50
CA THR A 333 -4.47 18.98 29.53
C THR A 333 -3.23 19.61 28.93
N TYR A 334 -2.85 20.79 29.42
CA TYR A 334 -1.63 21.48 29.00
C TYR A 334 -0.67 21.59 30.19
N LYS A 335 0.62 21.30 29.99
CA LYS A 335 1.65 21.46 31.02
C LYS A 335 1.86 22.93 31.46
N HIS A 336 1.50 23.87 30.57
CA HIS A 336 1.55 25.30 30.83
C HIS A 336 0.49 26.04 29.99
N PRO A 337 -0.16 27.12 30.46
CA PRO A 337 -1.18 27.87 29.71
C PRO A 337 -0.72 28.38 28.35
N LEU A 338 0.56 28.75 28.18
CA LEU A 338 1.12 29.20 26.92
C LEU A 338 1.11 28.11 25.80
N LEU A 339 0.89 26.85 26.16
CA LEU A 339 0.78 25.74 25.19
C LEU A 339 -0.63 25.63 24.59
N GLU A 340 -1.66 26.12 25.26
CA GLU A 340 -3.04 26.01 24.81
C GLU A 340 -3.26 26.61 23.42
N PRO A 341 -2.82 27.85 23.10
CA PRO A 341 -2.98 28.42 21.76
C PRO A 341 -2.25 27.62 20.66
N ILE A 342 -1.21 26.87 21.02
CA ILE A 342 -0.39 26.10 20.09
C ILE A 342 -0.96 24.70 19.86
N LEU A 343 -1.40 24.03 20.93
CA LEU A 343 -1.78 22.63 20.92
C LEU A 343 -3.30 22.39 20.89
N SER A 344 -4.13 23.43 21.03
CA SER A 344 -5.60 23.30 20.99
C SER A 344 -6.10 22.68 19.68
N VAL A 345 -5.50 23.04 18.56
CA VAL A 345 -5.83 22.50 17.23
C VAL A 345 -5.53 21.01 17.08
N THR A 346 -4.74 20.44 17.97
CA THR A 346 -4.35 19.03 18.01
C THR A 346 -4.70 18.36 19.34
N TYR A 347 -5.68 18.90 20.05
CA TYR A 347 -6.22 18.35 21.31
C TYR A 347 -5.14 18.06 22.36
N GLY A 348 -4.17 18.98 22.49
CA GLY A 348 -3.08 18.86 23.46
C GLY A 348 -1.92 17.93 23.03
N CYS A 349 -1.99 17.35 21.83
CA CYS A 349 -0.93 16.51 21.29
C CYS A 349 0.03 17.32 20.43
N MET A 350 1.33 17.12 20.58
CA MET A 350 2.34 17.67 19.66
C MET A 350 2.41 16.76 18.42
N ILE A 351 2.20 17.31 17.21
CA ILE A 351 2.17 16.55 15.94
C ILE A 351 3.10 17.18 14.91
N TYR A 352 3.11 18.50 14.83
CA TYR A 352 3.74 19.23 13.75
C TYR A 352 5.06 19.88 14.12
N GLN A 353 5.97 19.99 13.15
CA GLN A 353 7.22 20.72 13.27
C GLN A 353 6.99 22.19 13.59
N GLU A 354 5.96 22.75 13.05
CA GLU A 354 5.50 24.12 13.26
C GLU A 354 5.12 24.36 14.73
N GLN A 355 4.49 23.40 15.39
CA GLN A 355 4.18 23.48 16.81
C GLN A 355 5.44 23.49 17.67
N VAL A 356 6.45 22.68 17.32
CA VAL A 356 7.76 22.74 18.00
C VAL A 356 8.35 24.14 17.91
N MET A 357 8.36 24.75 16.70
CA MET A 357 8.87 26.12 16.51
C MET A 357 8.09 27.16 17.34
N GLN A 358 6.76 27.01 17.39
CA GLN A 358 5.91 27.89 18.21
C GLN A 358 6.19 27.76 19.71
N VAL A 359 6.42 26.54 20.19
CA VAL A 359 6.78 26.30 21.60
C VAL A 359 8.08 27.05 21.95
N PHE A 360 9.12 26.92 21.12
CA PHE A 360 10.37 27.67 21.31
C PHE A 360 10.15 29.18 21.31
N GLN A 361 9.34 29.70 20.37
CA GLN A 361 9.02 31.11 20.25
C GLN A 361 8.21 31.60 21.46
N SER A 362 7.13 30.92 21.80
CA SER A 362 6.17 31.41 22.82
C SER A 362 6.71 31.26 24.24
N LEU A 363 7.38 30.16 24.54
CA LEU A 363 7.83 29.85 25.87
C LEU A 363 9.20 30.46 26.20
N ALA A 364 10.10 30.54 25.21
CA ALA A 364 11.48 30.97 25.49
C ALA A 364 11.95 32.18 24.64
N GLY A 365 11.12 32.70 23.72
CA GLY A 365 11.42 33.94 22.99
C GLY A 365 12.36 33.75 21.80
N TYR A 366 12.46 32.56 21.25
CA TYR A 366 13.24 32.34 20.04
C TYR A 366 12.61 33.03 18.83
N SER A 367 13.43 33.46 17.86
CA SER A 367 12.93 33.70 16.50
C SER A 367 12.47 32.38 15.87
N LEU A 368 11.51 32.42 14.93
CA LEU A 368 11.08 31.22 14.21
C LEU A 368 12.25 30.58 13.43
N GLY A 369 13.15 31.42 12.87
CA GLY A 369 14.35 30.93 12.18
C GLY A 369 15.27 30.13 13.11
N LYS A 370 15.58 30.65 14.29
CA LYS A 370 16.39 29.96 15.29
C LYS A 370 15.69 28.68 15.79
N ALA A 371 14.38 28.75 16.02
CA ALA A 371 13.59 27.58 16.42
C ALA A 371 13.67 26.44 15.38
N ASP A 372 13.61 26.74 14.05
CA ASP A 372 13.82 25.73 13.01
C ASP A 372 15.22 25.13 13.04
N MET A 373 16.26 25.93 13.31
CA MET A 373 17.62 25.42 13.44
C MET A 373 17.75 24.43 14.61
N VAL A 374 17.20 24.76 15.77
CA VAL A 374 17.19 23.87 16.94
C VAL A 374 16.44 22.58 16.65
N ARG A 375 15.24 22.68 16.08
CA ARG A 375 14.45 21.50 15.65
C ARG A 375 15.25 20.59 14.70
N ARG A 376 15.99 21.14 13.75
CA ARG A 376 16.87 20.37 12.84
C ARG A 376 18.05 19.74 13.55
N ALA A 377 18.65 20.46 14.52
CA ALA A 377 19.73 19.89 15.35
C ALA A 377 19.23 18.67 16.14
N MET A 378 17.99 18.74 16.66
CA MET A 378 17.31 17.60 17.32
C MET A 378 17.14 16.42 16.36
N SER A 379 16.58 16.65 15.16
CA SER A 379 16.40 15.59 14.14
C SER A 379 17.72 14.96 13.69
N LYS A 380 18.84 15.71 13.71
CA LYS A 380 20.19 15.23 13.39
C LYS A 380 20.95 14.67 14.59
N LYS A 381 20.32 14.66 15.78
CA LYS A 381 20.90 14.17 17.05
C LYS A 381 22.25 14.79 17.40
N LYS A 382 22.40 16.09 17.19
CA LYS A 382 23.62 16.83 17.49
C LYS A 382 23.73 17.17 18.97
N MET A 383 24.00 16.19 19.81
CA MET A 383 23.93 16.28 21.29
C MET A 383 24.62 17.49 21.88
N LYS A 384 25.85 17.80 21.44
CA LYS A 384 26.61 18.97 21.97
C LYS A 384 25.93 20.32 21.72
N GLU A 385 25.26 20.46 20.58
CA GLU A 385 24.47 21.66 20.26
C GLU A 385 23.19 21.70 21.11
N LEU A 386 22.56 20.54 21.30
CA LEU A 386 21.29 20.40 22.03
C LEU A 386 21.43 20.65 23.53
N GLU A 387 22.55 20.26 24.14
CA GLU A 387 22.86 20.59 25.56
C GLU A 387 22.94 22.10 25.80
N LYS A 388 23.56 22.84 24.87
CA LYS A 388 23.62 24.31 24.93
C LYS A 388 22.23 24.93 24.73
N GLU A 389 21.48 24.43 23.75
CA GLU A 389 20.13 24.94 23.47
C GLU A 389 19.13 24.60 24.60
N ARG A 390 19.33 23.52 25.36
CA ARG A 390 18.57 23.24 26.58
C ARG A 390 18.75 24.31 27.64
N VAL A 391 19.98 24.76 27.84
CA VAL A 391 20.31 25.86 28.78
C VAL A 391 19.69 27.17 28.28
N ASN A 392 19.86 27.49 26.98
CA ASN A 392 19.29 28.68 26.37
C ASN A 392 17.76 28.69 26.49
N PHE A 393 17.09 27.56 26.23
CA PHE A 393 15.62 27.42 26.33
C PHE A 393 15.13 27.68 27.75
N ILE A 394 15.79 27.16 28.75
CA ILE A 394 15.36 27.26 30.16
C ILE A 394 15.70 28.65 30.71
N TYR A 395 16.97 29.05 30.63
CA TYR A 395 17.52 30.24 31.35
C TYR A 395 17.65 31.46 30.46
N GLY A 396 17.61 31.30 29.14
CA GLY A 396 17.84 32.39 28.18
C GLY A 396 19.30 32.58 27.78
N ASN A 397 19.49 33.47 26.81
CA ASN A 397 20.80 33.89 26.32
C ASN A 397 20.70 35.33 25.76
N GLU A 398 21.25 36.29 26.45
CA GLU A 398 21.15 37.72 26.06
C GLU A 398 21.89 38.02 24.73
N GLU A 399 23.02 37.36 24.48
CA GLU A 399 23.78 37.55 23.25
C GLU A 399 22.99 37.07 22.00
N LEU A 400 22.18 36.07 22.19
CA LEU A 400 21.31 35.52 21.11
C LEU A 400 19.88 36.10 21.07
N GLY A 401 19.60 37.05 22.03
CA GLY A 401 18.27 37.65 22.15
C GLY A 401 17.17 36.64 22.57
N ILE A 402 17.54 35.61 23.35
CA ILE A 402 16.62 34.58 23.84
C ILE A 402 16.30 34.90 25.31
N ASP A 403 15.01 35.11 25.60
CA ASP A 403 14.54 35.42 26.94
C ASP A 403 14.71 34.25 27.93
N GLY A 404 14.51 33.02 27.47
CA GLY A 404 14.41 31.84 28.31
C GLY A 404 13.01 31.66 28.91
N ALA A 405 12.66 30.39 29.18
CA ALA A 405 11.33 30.03 29.64
C ALA A 405 11.02 30.59 31.06
N ILE A 406 12.01 30.60 31.95
CA ILE A 406 11.85 31.13 33.33
C ILE A 406 11.46 32.60 33.30
N LYS A 407 12.16 33.44 32.50
CA LYS A 407 11.85 34.86 32.38
C LYS A 407 10.42 35.12 31.86
N ARG A 408 9.89 34.19 31.10
CA ARG A 408 8.50 34.23 30.56
C ARG A 408 7.47 33.57 31.47
N GLY A 409 7.83 33.23 32.69
CA GLY A 409 6.92 32.73 33.72
C GLY A 409 6.70 31.23 33.69
N VAL A 410 7.49 30.48 32.95
CA VAL A 410 7.40 29.00 32.93
C VAL A 410 8.31 28.44 34.03
N PRO A 411 7.80 27.61 34.96
CA PRO A 411 8.62 26.96 36.00
C PRO A 411 9.74 26.10 35.38
N GLU A 412 10.94 26.11 35.99
CA GLU A 412 12.12 25.41 35.49
C GLU A 412 11.85 23.92 35.21
N ALA A 413 11.20 23.24 36.18
CA ALA A 413 10.86 21.81 36.03
C ALA A 413 9.95 21.54 34.81
N VAL A 414 9.00 22.46 34.54
CA VAL A 414 8.11 22.35 33.36
C VAL A 414 8.91 22.62 32.09
N ALA A 415 9.75 23.63 32.04
CA ALA A 415 10.58 23.94 30.88
C ALA A 415 11.56 22.80 30.56
N ALA A 416 12.21 22.22 31.56
CA ALA A 416 13.07 21.07 31.38
C ALA A 416 12.33 19.85 30.83
N SER A 417 11.18 19.51 31.43
CA SER A 417 10.33 18.39 30.96
C SER A 417 9.83 18.58 29.55
N LEU A 418 9.46 19.82 29.16
CA LEU A 418 9.02 20.13 27.80
C LEU A 418 10.15 20.01 26.78
N PHE A 419 11.36 20.49 27.13
CA PHE A 419 12.50 20.35 26.23
C PHE A 419 12.85 18.88 25.98
N ASP A 420 12.83 18.05 27.02
CA ASP A 420 13.11 16.62 26.93
C ASP A 420 12.01 15.90 26.07
N GLU A 421 10.72 16.24 26.26
CA GLU A 421 9.62 15.74 25.44
C GLU A 421 9.75 16.15 23.95
N ILE A 422 10.16 17.40 23.69
CA ILE A 422 10.39 17.88 22.33
C ILE A 422 11.58 17.16 21.69
N MET A 423 12.64 16.88 22.46
CA MET A 423 13.78 16.10 21.95
C MET A 423 13.39 14.71 21.47
N ASP A 424 12.57 13.99 22.23
CA ASP A 424 12.07 12.68 21.86
C ASP A 424 11.16 12.77 20.64
N PHE A 425 10.30 13.78 20.59
CA PHE A 425 9.32 14.00 19.54
C PHE A 425 9.93 14.56 18.23
N ALA A 426 10.97 15.37 18.27
CA ALA A 426 11.50 16.11 17.12
C ALA A 426 11.95 15.22 15.95
N ASN A 427 12.28 13.94 16.24
CA ASN A 427 12.58 12.95 15.20
C ASN A 427 11.33 12.51 14.41
N TYR A 428 10.14 12.68 14.98
CA TYR A 428 8.87 12.16 14.47
C TYR A 428 7.92 13.29 14.04
N ALA A 429 8.21 14.55 14.39
CA ALA A 429 7.40 15.70 14.02
C ALA A 429 7.22 15.81 12.50
N PHE A 430 5.97 16.07 12.04
CA PHE A 430 5.68 16.17 10.61
C PHE A 430 5.59 17.62 10.13
N ASN A 431 5.92 17.83 8.87
CA ASN A 431 5.71 19.13 8.22
C ASN A 431 4.21 19.36 8.00
N LYS A 432 3.60 20.32 8.72
CA LYS A 432 2.18 20.64 8.61
C LYS A 432 1.80 21.06 7.19
N ALA A 433 2.62 21.89 6.56
CA ALA A 433 2.38 22.38 5.20
C ALA A 433 2.23 21.20 4.21
N HIS A 434 3.12 20.20 4.28
CA HIS A 434 3.02 19.00 3.45
C HIS A 434 1.75 18.18 3.78
N ALA A 435 1.43 18.00 5.07
CA ALA A 435 0.27 17.25 5.50
C ALA A 435 -1.05 17.86 5.01
N VAL A 436 -1.19 19.19 5.06
CA VAL A 436 -2.37 19.91 4.56
C VAL A 436 -2.52 19.74 3.06
N CYS A 437 -1.42 19.91 2.27
CA CYS A 437 -1.47 19.67 0.83
C CYS A 437 -2.02 18.29 0.49
N TYR A 438 -1.55 17.27 1.20
CA TYR A 438 -1.96 15.89 0.96
C TYR A 438 -3.37 15.59 1.49
N ALA A 439 -3.77 16.21 2.60
CA ALA A 439 -5.13 16.12 3.11
C ALA A 439 -6.16 16.69 2.11
N VAL A 440 -5.83 17.77 1.40
CA VAL A 440 -6.68 18.30 0.32
C VAL A 440 -6.83 17.33 -0.84
N VAL A 441 -5.75 16.67 -1.27
CA VAL A 441 -5.83 15.62 -2.30
C VAL A 441 -6.63 14.43 -1.81
N SER A 442 -6.44 14.01 -0.55
CA SER A 442 -7.23 12.94 0.07
C SER A 442 -8.72 13.29 0.09
N PHE A 443 -9.07 14.51 0.49
CA PHE A 443 -10.45 14.97 0.50
C PHE A 443 -11.05 15.01 -0.91
N ARG A 444 -10.34 15.54 -1.91
CA ARG A 444 -10.79 15.59 -3.31
C ARG A 444 -11.08 14.18 -3.84
N THR A 445 -10.22 13.21 -3.55
CA THR A 445 -10.45 11.82 -3.95
C THR A 445 -11.63 11.18 -3.19
N ALA A 446 -11.80 11.50 -1.91
CA ALA A 446 -12.94 11.06 -1.12
C ALA A 446 -14.27 11.68 -1.60
N TYR A 447 -14.26 12.99 -1.93
CA TYR A 447 -15.41 13.69 -2.48
C TYR A 447 -15.88 13.06 -3.80
N LEU A 448 -14.96 12.82 -4.73
CA LEU A 448 -15.27 12.15 -5.99
C LEU A 448 -15.85 10.76 -5.77
N LYS A 449 -15.27 9.99 -4.85
CA LYS A 449 -15.78 8.67 -4.48
C LYS A 449 -17.18 8.73 -3.86
N CYS A 450 -17.46 9.74 -3.05
CA CYS A 450 -18.75 9.92 -2.38
C CYS A 450 -19.88 10.32 -3.35
N HIS A 451 -19.63 11.33 -4.19
CA HIS A 451 -20.66 11.95 -5.02
C HIS A 451 -20.69 11.43 -6.46
N TYR A 452 -19.56 10.92 -6.98
CA TYR A 452 -19.40 10.42 -8.35
C TYR A 452 -18.66 9.07 -8.36
N PRO A 453 -19.19 8.06 -7.62
CA PRO A 453 -18.45 6.81 -7.40
C PRO A 453 -18.15 6.05 -8.68
N ARG A 454 -19.03 6.09 -9.70
CA ARG A 454 -18.84 5.39 -10.98
C ARG A 454 -17.70 5.99 -11.78
N GLU A 455 -17.71 7.30 -11.94
CA GLU A 455 -16.70 8.07 -12.65
C GLU A 455 -15.33 7.95 -11.97
N TYR A 456 -15.34 8.07 -10.64
CA TYR A 456 -14.14 7.96 -9.84
C TYR A 456 -13.51 6.57 -9.89
N LEU A 457 -14.31 5.51 -9.70
CA LEU A 457 -13.81 4.14 -9.74
C LEU A 457 -13.39 3.72 -11.14
N ALA A 458 -14.05 4.20 -12.20
CA ALA A 458 -13.62 3.98 -13.58
C ALA A 458 -12.24 4.61 -13.84
N ALA A 459 -12.02 5.85 -13.42
CA ALA A 459 -10.72 6.52 -13.52
C ALA A 459 -9.65 5.83 -12.66
N LEU A 460 -10.01 5.39 -11.45
CA LEU A 460 -9.11 4.67 -10.55
C LEU A 460 -8.67 3.33 -11.14
N LEU A 461 -9.61 2.54 -11.66
CA LEU A 461 -9.34 1.27 -12.35
C LEU A 461 -8.44 1.48 -13.58
N THR A 462 -8.70 2.54 -14.38
CA THR A 462 -7.86 2.91 -15.51
C THR A 462 -6.43 3.22 -15.10
N SER A 463 -6.23 3.85 -13.95
CA SER A 463 -4.89 4.20 -13.46
C SER A 463 -4.01 3.00 -13.06
N VAL A 464 -4.61 1.81 -12.90
CA VAL A 464 -3.94 0.58 -12.45
C VAL A 464 -4.03 -0.56 -13.47
N LEU A 465 -4.28 -0.26 -14.76
CA LEU A 465 -4.43 -1.25 -15.84
C LEU A 465 -3.31 -2.31 -15.88
N ASP A 466 -2.10 -1.95 -15.48
CA ASP A 466 -0.94 -2.84 -15.49
C ASP A 466 -0.75 -3.62 -14.17
N VAL A 467 -1.66 -3.46 -13.17
CA VAL A 467 -1.54 -4.04 -11.82
C VAL A 467 -2.78 -4.87 -11.48
N SER A 468 -2.80 -6.13 -11.89
CA SER A 468 -3.97 -7.02 -11.78
C SER A 468 -4.55 -7.11 -10.36
N ASP A 469 -3.69 -7.15 -9.32
CA ASP A 469 -4.14 -7.28 -7.93
C ASP A 469 -4.94 -6.05 -7.50
N LYS A 470 -4.49 -4.84 -7.89
CA LYS A 470 -5.20 -3.59 -7.58
C LYS A 470 -6.52 -3.46 -8.35
N ILE A 471 -6.59 -3.97 -9.58
CA ILE A 471 -7.86 -4.04 -10.32
C ILE A 471 -8.87 -4.87 -9.54
N SER A 472 -8.46 -6.03 -9.01
CA SER A 472 -9.34 -6.91 -8.22
C SER A 472 -9.89 -6.21 -6.97
N GLU A 473 -9.01 -5.54 -6.20
CA GLU A 473 -9.40 -4.80 -5.00
C GLU A 473 -10.40 -3.68 -5.31
N TYR A 474 -10.17 -2.91 -6.37
CA TYR A 474 -11.06 -1.80 -6.73
C TYR A 474 -12.38 -2.26 -7.36
N ILE A 475 -12.41 -3.39 -8.08
CA ILE A 475 -13.65 -4.00 -8.54
C ILE A 475 -14.48 -4.50 -7.36
N GLN A 476 -13.84 -5.09 -6.35
CA GLN A 476 -14.54 -5.49 -5.13
C GLN A 476 -15.11 -4.26 -4.40
N ALA A 477 -14.33 -3.19 -4.29
CA ALA A 477 -14.81 -1.93 -3.71
C ALA A 477 -16.01 -1.34 -4.49
N ALA A 478 -16.02 -1.46 -5.82
CA ALA A 478 -17.17 -1.05 -6.63
C ALA A 478 -18.41 -1.91 -6.32
N ARG A 479 -18.25 -3.23 -6.24
CA ARG A 479 -19.34 -4.17 -5.90
C ARG A 479 -19.91 -3.89 -4.50
N ASP A 480 -19.06 -3.61 -3.53
CA ASP A 480 -19.46 -3.27 -2.15
C ASP A 480 -20.30 -1.96 -2.11
N MET A 481 -20.12 -1.08 -3.10
CA MET A 481 -20.93 0.13 -3.32
C MET A 481 -22.17 -0.11 -4.22
N GLY A 482 -22.44 -1.35 -4.61
CA GLY A 482 -23.57 -1.71 -5.49
C GLY A 482 -23.35 -1.40 -6.96
N ILE A 483 -22.11 -1.12 -7.38
CA ILE A 483 -21.73 -0.81 -8.77
C ILE A 483 -21.16 -2.08 -9.41
N ALA A 484 -21.83 -2.60 -10.45
CA ALA A 484 -21.31 -3.74 -11.19
C ALA A 484 -20.23 -3.31 -12.18
N VAL A 485 -19.22 -4.16 -12.39
CA VAL A 485 -18.28 -4.01 -13.49
C VAL A 485 -18.66 -4.99 -14.57
N LEU A 486 -19.16 -4.44 -15.69
CA LEU A 486 -19.63 -5.20 -16.84
C LEU A 486 -18.45 -5.74 -17.64
N PRO A 487 -18.57 -6.93 -18.26
CA PRO A 487 -17.52 -7.52 -19.10
C PRO A 487 -17.07 -6.59 -20.23
N PRO A 488 -15.87 -6.80 -20.81
CA PRO A 488 -15.46 -6.07 -22.00
C PRO A 488 -16.37 -6.40 -23.19
N ASP A 489 -16.57 -5.43 -24.07
CA ASP A 489 -17.39 -5.57 -25.26
C ASP A 489 -16.80 -4.74 -26.41
N VAL A 490 -16.63 -5.31 -27.60
CA VAL A 490 -16.05 -4.62 -28.77
C VAL A 490 -16.88 -3.43 -29.23
N ASN A 491 -18.20 -3.45 -29.00
CA ASN A 491 -19.13 -2.41 -29.42
C ASN A 491 -19.40 -1.34 -28.33
N GLU A 492 -19.12 -1.64 -27.05
CA GLU A 492 -19.45 -0.74 -25.96
C GLU A 492 -18.23 -0.25 -25.19
N SER A 493 -17.18 -1.11 -25.04
CA SER A 493 -16.00 -0.75 -24.29
C SER A 493 -15.12 0.28 -25.00
N TYR A 494 -14.49 1.13 -24.21
CA TYR A 494 -13.36 1.95 -24.63
C TYR A 494 -12.04 1.25 -24.29
N ASP A 495 -10.93 1.85 -24.66
CA ASP A 495 -9.60 1.39 -24.23
C ASP A 495 -9.46 1.45 -22.70
N GLU A 496 -10.04 2.46 -22.07
CA GLU A 496 -10.09 2.68 -20.63
C GLU A 496 -11.41 2.18 -20.01
N PHE A 497 -11.46 2.02 -18.70
CA PHE A 497 -12.71 1.79 -17.98
C PHE A 497 -13.63 3.01 -18.15
N SER A 498 -14.92 2.77 -18.35
CA SER A 498 -15.88 3.82 -18.63
C SER A 498 -17.19 3.61 -17.87
N VAL A 499 -17.97 4.67 -17.72
CA VAL A 499 -19.30 4.60 -17.11
C VAL A 499 -20.31 4.11 -18.15
N ALA A 500 -21.10 3.10 -17.76
CA ALA A 500 -22.16 2.50 -18.56
C ALA A 500 -23.48 2.44 -17.76
N GLY A 501 -24.29 3.48 -17.86
CA GLY A 501 -25.50 3.65 -17.05
C GLY A 501 -25.16 3.73 -15.55
N GLU A 502 -25.73 2.83 -14.76
CA GLU A 502 -25.45 2.73 -13.33
C GLU A 502 -24.19 1.89 -13.00
N ASN A 503 -23.49 1.37 -14.01
CA ASN A 503 -22.38 0.45 -13.87
C ASN A 503 -21.10 0.99 -14.50
N ILE A 504 -20.00 0.24 -14.35
CA ILE A 504 -18.71 0.50 -15.01
C ILE A 504 -18.51 -0.56 -16.09
N ARG A 505 -18.10 -0.16 -17.29
CA ARG A 505 -17.70 -1.06 -18.37
C ARG A 505 -16.20 -1.34 -18.31
N PHE A 506 -15.80 -2.60 -18.43
CA PHE A 506 -14.42 -3.03 -18.44
C PHE A 506 -13.66 -2.44 -19.65
N GLY A 507 -12.49 -1.85 -19.40
CA GLY A 507 -11.63 -1.28 -20.43
C GLY A 507 -10.91 -2.35 -21.24
N LEU A 508 -10.91 -2.23 -22.57
CA LEU A 508 -10.27 -3.21 -23.46
C LEU A 508 -8.76 -3.33 -23.24
N ALA A 509 -8.09 -2.24 -22.84
CA ALA A 509 -6.65 -2.23 -22.55
C ALA A 509 -6.26 -3.06 -21.31
N ALA A 510 -7.22 -3.42 -20.45
CA ALA A 510 -7.00 -4.33 -19.33
C ALA A 510 -6.99 -5.80 -19.74
N VAL A 511 -7.37 -6.13 -20.99
CA VAL A 511 -7.32 -7.50 -21.52
C VAL A 511 -5.89 -7.87 -21.86
N LYS A 512 -5.34 -8.90 -21.20
CA LYS A 512 -3.96 -9.34 -21.37
C LYS A 512 -3.71 -9.85 -22.81
N GLY A 513 -2.54 -9.51 -23.35
CA GLY A 513 -2.13 -9.95 -24.69
C GLY A 513 -2.64 -9.09 -25.83
N VAL A 514 -3.33 -7.99 -25.54
CA VAL A 514 -3.81 -7.03 -26.53
C VAL A 514 -3.08 -5.69 -26.36
N GLY A 515 -2.56 -5.14 -27.45
CA GLY A 515 -1.79 -3.89 -27.43
C GLY A 515 -2.70 -2.66 -27.26
N ARG A 516 -2.28 -1.66 -26.48
CA ARG A 516 -3.03 -0.41 -26.29
C ARG A 516 -3.27 0.35 -27.60
N SER A 517 -2.29 0.36 -28.51
CA SER A 517 -2.43 0.99 -29.83
C SER A 517 -3.58 0.35 -30.63
N PHE A 518 -3.66 -0.98 -30.63
CA PHE A 518 -4.73 -1.71 -31.30
C PHE A 518 -6.11 -1.37 -30.71
N MET A 519 -6.22 -1.29 -29.38
CA MET A 519 -7.49 -0.95 -28.73
C MET A 519 -7.96 0.46 -29.06
N LYS A 520 -7.06 1.41 -29.10
CA LYS A 520 -7.38 2.78 -29.52
C LYS A 520 -7.89 2.82 -30.97
N GLN A 521 -7.21 2.11 -31.88
CA GLN A 521 -7.63 2.00 -33.28
C GLN A 521 -9.00 1.31 -33.42
N LEU A 522 -9.32 0.33 -32.55
CA LEU A 522 -10.64 -0.32 -32.52
C LEU A 522 -11.74 0.68 -32.18
N VAL A 523 -11.52 1.50 -31.14
CA VAL A 523 -12.48 2.53 -30.74
C VAL A 523 -12.65 3.57 -31.85
N GLU A 524 -11.54 4.06 -32.42
CA GLU A 524 -11.54 5.03 -33.53
C GLU A 524 -12.29 4.49 -34.76
N GLU A 525 -12.07 3.20 -35.11
CA GLU A 525 -12.75 2.53 -36.23
C GLU A 525 -14.26 2.44 -35.99
N ARG A 526 -14.67 2.04 -34.80
CA ARG A 526 -16.09 1.94 -34.42
C ARG A 526 -16.78 3.31 -34.42
N GLU A 527 -16.13 4.34 -33.92
CA GLU A 527 -16.68 5.71 -33.90
C GLU A 527 -16.81 6.31 -35.31
N ALA A 528 -15.87 6.00 -36.21
CA ALA A 528 -15.88 6.50 -37.57
C ALA A 528 -16.88 5.77 -38.48
N ASN A 529 -16.99 4.44 -38.36
CA ASN A 529 -17.70 3.58 -39.32
C ASN A 529 -18.89 2.80 -38.70
N GLY A 530 -19.26 3.10 -37.44
CA GLY A 530 -20.37 2.47 -36.72
C GLY A 530 -20.03 1.14 -36.07
N LEU A 531 -20.99 0.57 -35.35
CA LEU A 531 -20.83 -0.68 -34.60
C LEU A 531 -20.44 -1.84 -35.52
N PHE A 532 -19.69 -2.79 -34.96
CA PHE A 532 -19.39 -4.05 -35.64
C PHE A 532 -20.64 -4.93 -35.66
N THR A 533 -21.04 -5.38 -36.83
CA THR A 533 -22.28 -6.13 -37.03
C THR A 533 -22.14 -7.64 -36.86
N SER A 534 -20.90 -8.14 -37.03
CA SER A 534 -20.57 -9.56 -36.88
C SER A 534 -19.08 -9.73 -36.54
N PHE A 535 -18.72 -10.94 -36.12
CA PHE A 535 -17.32 -11.30 -35.89
C PHE A 535 -16.45 -11.18 -37.15
N GLN A 536 -17.01 -11.52 -38.30
CA GLN A 536 -16.32 -11.38 -39.59
C GLN A 536 -16.11 -9.90 -39.96
N ASP A 537 -17.15 -9.06 -39.84
CA ASP A 537 -17.08 -7.61 -40.05
C ASP A 537 -15.98 -6.97 -39.16
N PHE A 538 -15.91 -7.37 -37.87
CA PHE A 538 -14.86 -6.95 -37.00
C PHE A 538 -13.46 -7.32 -37.52
N CYS A 539 -13.28 -8.59 -37.93
CA CYS A 539 -11.98 -9.06 -38.41
C CYS A 539 -11.58 -8.36 -39.72
N GLU A 540 -12.51 -8.11 -40.63
CA GLU A 540 -12.28 -7.43 -41.92
C GLU A 540 -11.88 -5.97 -41.70
N ARG A 541 -12.59 -5.23 -40.86
CA ARG A 541 -12.32 -3.82 -40.56
C ARG A 541 -11.06 -3.60 -39.77
N MET A 542 -10.71 -4.54 -38.88
CA MET A 542 -9.52 -4.43 -38.00
C MET A 542 -8.26 -5.08 -38.58
N TYR A 543 -8.34 -5.77 -39.72
CA TYR A 543 -7.24 -6.55 -40.30
C TYR A 543 -5.97 -5.69 -40.53
N ASP A 544 -6.10 -4.50 -41.13
CA ASP A 544 -5.00 -3.59 -41.46
C ASP A 544 -4.51 -2.78 -40.24
N ARG A 545 -5.16 -2.96 -39.08
CA ARG A 545 -4.89 -2.22 -37.83
C ARG A 545 -4.17 -3.08 -36.79
N GLU A 546 -3.16 -3.86 -37.24
CA GLU A 546 -2.34 -4.73 -36.38
C GLU A 546 -3.10 -5.86 -35.68
N LEU A 547 -4.26 -6.29 -36.24
CA LEU A 547 -4.98 -7.46 -35.74
C LEU A 547 -4.09 -8.69 -35.81
N ASN A 548 -3.83 -9.30 -34.65
CA ASN A 548 -3.11 -10.56 -34.57
C ASN A 548 -3.95 -11.64 -33.89
N ARG A 549 -3.67 -12.90 -34.23
CA ARG A 549 -4.45 -14.05 -33.75
C ARG A 549 -4.50 -14.13 -32.22
N ARG A 550 -3.39 -13.84 -31.55
CA ARG A 550 -3.31 -13.88 -30.10
C ARG A 550 -4.22 -12.83 -29.44
N ALA A 551 -4.23 -11.60 -29.99
CA ALA A 551 -5.12 -10.55 -29.50
C ALA A 551 -6.59 -10.93 -29.68
N LEU A 552 -6.93 -11.50 -30.85
CA LEU A 552 -8.28 -11.94 -31.16
C LEU A 552 -8.76 -13.06 -30.22
N GLU A 553 -7.90 -14.07 -29.98
CA GLU A 553 -8.18 -15.14 -29.02
C GLU A 553 -8.36 -14.59 -27.60
N SER A 554 -7.52 -13.62 -27.18
CA SER A 554 -7.66 -12.98 -25.88
C SER A 554 -8.97 -12.21 -25.72
N LEU A 555 -9.42 -11.49 -26.75
CA LEU A 555 -10.72 -10.80 -26.77
C LEU A 555 -11.89 -11.78 -26.70
N ILE A 556 -11.83 -12.88 -27.45
CA ILE A 556 -12.87 -13.93 -27.41
C ILE A 556 -12.94 -14.56 -26.01
N LYS A 557 -11.78 -14.95 -25.45
CA LYS A 557 -11.70 -15.55 -24.12
C LYS A 557 -12.20 -14.59 -23.01
N ALA A 558 -11.97 -13.28 -23.18
CA ALA A 558 -12.47 -12.26 -22.26
C ALA A 558 -13.98 -12.01 -22.37
N GLY A 559 -14.65 -12.58 -23.39
CA GLY A 559 -16.08 -12.40 -23.63
C GLY A 559 -16.45 -11.12 -24.41
N SER A 560 -15.47 -10.50 -25.10
CA SER A 560 -15.69 -9.20 -25.76
C SER A 560 -16.65 -9.25 -26.96
N PHE A 561 -17.08 -10.44 -27.40
CA PHE A 561 -18.04 -10.68 -28.49
C PHE A 561 -19.36 -11.29 -28.00
N ASP A 562 -19.55 -11.48 -26.69
CA ASP A 562 -20.73 -12.16 -26.15
C ASP A 562 -22.06 -11.44 -26.51
N SER A 563 -22.01 -10.10 -26.66
CA SER A 563 -23.18 -9.30 -27.10
C SER A 563 -23.65 -9.62 -28.51
N MET A 564 -22.81 -10.23 -29.36
CA MET A 564 -23.16 -10.67 -30.72
C MET A 564 -23.81 -12.05 -30.73
N HIS A 565 -24.08 -12.63 -29.53
CA HIS A 565 -24.75 -13.94 -29.38
C HIS A 565 -24.02 -15.12 -29.99
N TYR A 566 -22.70 -15.09 -30.10
CA TYR A 566 -21.86 -16.22 -30.47
C TYR A 566 -21.33 -16.91 -29.23
N TYR A 567 -21.18 -18.25 -29.32
CA TYR A 567 -20.42 -18.98 -28.29
C TYR A 567 -18.92 -18.76 -28.44
N ARG A 568 -18.20 -18.61 -27.32
CA ARG A 568 -16.73 -18.45 -27.34
C ARG A 568 -16.07 -19.66 -28.00
N SER A 569 -16.56 -20.86 -27.74
CA SER A 569 -16.15 -22.12 -28.42
C SER A 569 -16.23 -22.03 -29.96
N GLN A 570 -17.32 -21.48 -30.52
CA GLN A 570 -17.50 -21.28 -31.93
C GLN A 570 -16.47 -20.33 -32.51
N LEU A 571 -16.30 -19.15 -31.87
CA LEU A 571 -15.36 -18.11 -32.31
C LEU A 571 -13.94 -18.61 -32.31
N LEU A 572 -13.48 -19.26 -31.22
CA LEU A 572 -12.13 -19.83 -31.10
C LEU A 572 -11.83 -20.84 -32.22
N LYS A 573 -12.83 -21.59 -32.67
CA LYS A 573 -12.67 -22.57 -33.75
C LYS A 573 -12.49 -21.92 -35.11
N ILE A 574 -13.09 -20.74 -35.35
CA ILE A 574 -13.08 -20.08 -36.67
C ILE A 574 -12.04 -18.96 -36.80
N VAL A 575 -11.33 -18.60 -35.73
CA VAL A 575 -10.28 -17.54 -35.76
C VAL A 575 -9.34 -17.73 -36.95
N ASN A 576 -8.74 -18.91 -37.06
CA ASN A 576 -7.77 -19.16 -38.14
C ASN A 576 -8.43 -19.14 -39.52
N PRO A 577 -9.51 -19.85 -39.77
CA PRO A 577 -10.21 -19.78 -41.05
C PRO A 577 -10.59 -18.36 -41.48
N VAL A 578 -11.09 -17.52 -40.56
CA VAL A 578 -11.51 -16.14 -40.88
C VAL A 578 -10.32 -15.28 -41.22
N VAL A 579 -9.26 -15.29 -40.41
CA VAL A 579 -8.05 -14.49 -40.67
C VAL A 579 -7.36 -14.91 -41.97
N ASP A 580 -7.29 -16.23 -42.25
CA ASP A 580 -6.68 -16.75 -43.48
C ASP A 580 -7.52 -16.39 -44.72
N ALA A 581 -8.85 -16.44 -44.65
CA ALA A 581 -9.73 -16.03 -45.73
C ALA A 581 -9.59 -14.53 -46.05
N ILE A 582 -9.56 -13.67 -45.05
CA ILE A 582 -9.34 -12.22 -45.22
C ILE A 582 -7.96 -11.97 -45.85
N ALA A 583 -6.91 -12.65 -45.37
CA ALA A 583 -5.58 -12.55 -45.96
C ALA A 583 -5.52 -12.93 -47.42
N GLN A 584 -6.22 -14.01 -47.82
CA GLN A 584 -6.30 -14.46 -49.21
C GLN A 584 -7.10 -13.49 -50.10
N ASN A 585 -8.24 -13.00 -49.61
CA ASN A 585 -9.05 -12.03 -50.35
C ASN A 585 -8.29 -10.72 -50.62
N ARG A 586 -7.55 -10.23 -49.63
CA ARG A 586 -6.73 -9.02 -49.79
C ARG A 586 -5.56 -9.20 -50.76
N LYS A 587 -4.88 -10.33 -50.74
CA LYS A 587 -3.84 -10.63 -51.74
C LYS A 587 -4.39 -10.62 -53.17
N LYS A 588 -5.59 -11.15 -53.42
CA LYS A 588 -6.24 -11.11 -54.72
C LYS A 588 -6.58 -9.69 -55.16
N ASN A 589 -6.98 -8.81 -54.25
CA ASN A 589 -7.33 -7.42 -54.54
C ASN A 589 -6.12 -6.49 -54.71
N ILE A 590 -4.93 -6.78 -54.16
CA ILE A 590 -3.70 -5.99 -54.34
C ILE A 590 -3.08 -6.23 -55.70
N GLU A 591 -3.27 -7.38 -56.31
CA GLU A 591 -2.65 -7.72 -57.61
C GLU A 591 -3.25 -6.96 -58.78
N GLY A 592 -4.32 -6.14 -58.67
CA GLY A 592 -4.74 -5.18 -59.71
C GLY A 592 -4.92 -5.76 -61.13
N GLN A 593 -4.88 -7.06 -61.32
CA GLN A 593 -5.20 -7.74 -62.54
C GLN A 593 -6.72 -7.73 -62.70
N MET A 594 -7.19 -6.75 -63.45
CA MET A 594 -8.43 -6.94 -64.18
C MET A 594 -8.26 -8.21 -64.99
N ASP A 595 -8.93 -9.25 -64.59
CA ASP A 595 -9.02 -10.46 -65.35
C ASP A 595 -9.70 -10.09 -66.69
N LEU A 596 -8.94 -10.12 -67.81
CA LEU A 596 -9.38 -9.68 -69.12
C LEU A 596 -10.48 -10.59 -69.73
N PHE A 597 -10.92 -11.62 -68.97
CA PHE A 597 -11.95 -12.60 -69.36
C PHE A 597 -13.16 -12.62 -68.44
N GLY A 598 -13.30 -11.69 -67.51
CA GLY A 598 -14.44 -11.62 -66.58
C GLY A 598 -15.66 -10.90 -67.11
N MET A 599 -16.22 -11.32 -68.29
CA MET A 599 -17.58 -11.04 -68.57
C MET A 599 -18.49 -12.11 -67.90
N GLY A 600 -19.17 -11.75 -66.82
CA GLY A 600 -20.29 -12.52 -66.31
C GLY A 600 -20.00 -13.14 -64.90
N ASN A 601 -20.37 -12.38 -63.95
CA ASN A 601 -21.11 -12.64 -62.72
C ASN A 601 -20.57 -11.71 -61.59
N ASP A 602 -21.32 -10.65 -61.35
CA ASP A 602 -21.37 -9.89 -60.12
C ASP A 602 -21.91 -10.78 -58.98
N GLU A 603 -21.34 -11.91 -58.75
CA GLU A 603 -21.35 -12.57 -57.44
C GLU A 603 -20.05 -12.24 -56.73
N VAL A 604 -20.06 -11.10 -56.06
CA VAL A 604 -19.23 -10.94 -54.84
C VAL A 604 -19.61 -12.12 -53.96
N ARG A 605 -18.88 -13.22 -54.08
CA ARG A 605 -19.00 -14.32 -53.12
C ARG A 605 -18.56 -13.77 -51.78
N ASP A 606 -19.59 -13.25 -51.09
CA ASP A 606 -19.57 -13.02 -49.67
C ASP A 606 -19.17 -14.38 -49.05
N THR A 607 -17.89 -14.61 -48.84
CA THR A 607 -17.36 -15.84 -48.25
C THR A 607 -17.67 -15.78 -46.75
N GLN A 608 -18.97 -15.78 -46.42
CA GLN A 608 -19.40 -15.93 -45.03
C GLN A 608 -18.96 -17.31 -44.57
N ILE A 609 -18.02 -17.30 -43.61
CA ILE A 609 -17.58 -18.51 -42.94
C ILE A 609 -18.71 -18.97 -42.03
N ALA A 610 -19.29 -20.14 -42.35
CA ALA A 610 -20.36 -20.69 -41.56
C ALA A 610 -19.94 -20.96 -40.12
N MET A 611 -20.73 -20.49 -39.16
CA MET A 611 -20.53 -20.77 -37.74
C MET A 611 -20.68 -22.27 -37.49
N PRO A 612 -19.68 -22.90 -36.79
CA PRO A 612 -19.80 -24.31 -36.45
C PRO A 612 -20.90 -24.51 -35.40
N ASN A 613 -21.72 -25.57 -35.63
CA ASN A 613 -22.76 -25.93 -34.66
C ASN A 613 -22.14 -26.74 -33.48
N ILE A 614 -21.45 -26.06 -32.57
CA ILE A 614 -20.87 -26.68 -31.39
C ILE A 614 -21.42 -25.98 -30.13
N PRO A 615 -21.60 -26.70 -29.02
CA PRO A 615 -22.08 -26.10 -27.79
C PRO A 615 -21.02 -25.21 -27.18
N GLU A 616 -21.44 -24.31 -26.29
CA GLU A 616 -20.50 -23.51 -25.48
C GLU A 616 -19.70 -24.41 -24.53
N VAL A 617 -18.50 -23.96 -24.17
CA VAL A 617 -17.68 -24.62 -23.14
C VAL A 617 -18.39 -24.53 -21.78
N PRO A 618 -18.11 -25.47 -20.88
CA PRO A 618 -18.67 -25.45 -19.53
C PRO A 618 -18.38 -24.11 -18.83
N LYS A 619 -19.33 -23.64 -18.00
CA LYS A 619 -19.21 -22.35 -17.28
C LYS A 619 -17.87 -22.18 -16.55
N ARG A 620 -17.37 -23.26 -15.99
CA ARG A 620 -16.06 -23.28 -15.30
C ARG A 620 -14.90 -22.94 -16.25
N GLU A 621 -14.90 -23.45 -17.47
CA GLU A 621 -13.89 -23.13 -18.48
C GLU A 621 -14.03 -21.69 -18.98
N LEU A 622 -15.28 -21.17 -19.12
CA LEU A 622 -15.50 -19.75 -19.42
C LEU A 622 -14.88 -18.84 -18.35
N LEU A 623 -15.12 -19.14 -17.09
CA LEU A 623 -14.54 -18.40 -15.98
C LEU A 623 -12.99 -18.49 -15.92
N ALA A 624 -12.44 -19.67 -16.25
CA ALA A 624 -10.98 -19.84 -16.37
C ALA A 624 -10.39 -18.99 -17.51
N MET A 625 -11.08 -18.92 -18.67
CA MET A 625 -10.69 -18.06 -19.79
C MET A 625 -10.74 -16.57 -19.42
N GLU A 626 -11.77 -16.13 -18.70
CA GLU A 626 -11.84 -14.76 -18.18
C GLU A 626 -10.68 -14.46 -17.25
N LYS A 627 -10.40 -15.33 -16.27
CA LYS A 627 -9.29 -15.16 -15.32
C LYS A 627 -7.91 -15.15 -16.01
N GLU A 628 -7.72 -16.01 -17.03
CA GLU A 628 -6.49 -16.02 -17.83
C GLU A 628 -6.26 -14.65 -18.50
N THR A 629 -7.29 -14.09 -19.14
CA THR A 629 -7.17 -12.92 -20.01
C THR A 629 -7.38 -11.59 -19.30
N THR A 630 -8.18 -11.53 -18.24
CA THR A 630 -8.47 -10.30 -17.48
C THR A 630 -7.86 -10.29 -16.09
N GLY A 631 -7.47 -11.45 -15.58
CA GLY A 631 -7.04 -11.64 -14.20
C GLY A 631 -8.18 -11.84 -13.20
N LEU A 632 -9.44 -11.85 -13.67
CA LEU A 632 -10.66 -11.80 -12.87
C LEU A 632 -11.72 -12.75 -13.39
N TYR A 633 -12.65 -13.13 -12.55
CA TYR A 633 -13.91 -13.73 -12.93
C TYR A 633 -14.94 -12.62 -13.14
N LEU A 634 -15.36 -12.36 -14.38
CA LEU A 634 -16.25 -11.26 -14.74
C LEU A 634 -17.73 -11.68 -14.74
N SER A 635 -18.04 -12.86 -15.29
CA SER A 635 -19.42 -13.36 -15.48
C SER A 635 -19.96 -14.17 -14.29
N GLY A 636 -19.19 -14.32 -13.21
CA GLY A 636 -19.57 -15.08 -12.00
C GLY A 636 -18.33 -15.53 -11.24
N HIS A 637 -18.51 -16.32 -10.19
CA HIS A 637 -17.41 -16.92 -9.43
C HIS A 637 -17.53 -18.45 -9.45
N PRO A 638 -16.42 -19.23 -9.51
CA PRO A 638 -16.50 -20.70 -9.46
C PRO A 638 -17.25 -21.23 -8.23
N MET A 639 -17.24 -20.48 -7.13
CA MET A 639 -17.97 -20.84 -5.90
C MET A 639 -19.47 -20.57 -5.96
N ASP A 640 -20.00 -19.90 -6.98
CA ASP A 640 -21.44 -19.63 -7.11
C ASP A 640 -22.27 -20.91 -7.18
N GLU A 641 -21.75 -21.96 -7.84
CA GLU A 641 -22.38 -23.25 -7.95
C GLU A 641 -22.45 -23.98 -6.59
N TYR A 642 -21.56 -23.65 -5.68
CA TYR A 642 -21.41 -24.28 -4.36
C TYR A 642 -22.02 -23.45 -3.22
N ARG A 643 -22.69 -22.31 -3.52
CA ARG A 643 -23.20 -21.38 -2.51
C ARG A 643 -24.10 -22.05 -1.47
N SER A 644 -24.99 -22.94 -1.91
CA SER A 644 -25.86 -23.72 -1.00
C SER A 644 -25.07 -24.67 -0.08
N LEU A 645 -24.01 -25.28 -0.60
CA LEU A 645 -23.14 -26.18 0.16
C LEU A 645 -22.27 -25.41 1.16
N THR A 646 -21.76 -24.27 0.75
CA THR A 646 -20.98 -23.36 1.62
C THR A 646 -21.80 -22.93 2.84
N GLN A 647 -23.06 -22.53 2.63
CA GLN A 647 -23.99 -22.15 3.71
C GLN A 647 -24.31 -23.35 4.63
N LYS A 648 -24.63 -24.52 4.05
CA LYS A 648 -24.90 -25.76 4.83
C LYS A 648 -23.67 -26.22 5.64
N ALA A 649 -22.47 -26.01 5.10
CA ALA A 649 -21.21 -26.33 5.78
C ALA A 649 -20.85 -25.34 6.89
N GLN A 650 -21.55 -24.21 6.98
CA GLN A 650 -21.21 -23.08 7.85
C GLN A 650 -19.74 -22.67 7.70
N ALA A 651 -19.28 -22.59 6.45
CA ALA A 651 -17.92 -22.16 6.15
C ALA A 651 -17.73 -20.66 6.46
N ALA A 652 -16.57 -20.32 7.00
CA ALA A 652 -16.20 -18.94 7.27
C ALA A 652 -15.83 -18.22 5.97
N SER A 653 -16.13 -16.92 5.87
CA SER A 653 -15.65 -16.06 4.80
C SER A 653 -14.16 -15.79 4.97
N VAL A 654 -13.41 -15.94 3.90
CA VAL A 654 -11.97 -15.67 3.88
C VAL A 654 -11.70 -14.18 4.15
N LYS A 655 -12.48 -13.28 3.55
CA LYS A 655 -12.38 -11.84 3.79
C LYS A 655 -12.58 -11.51 5.27
N GLN A 656 -13.61 -12.06 5.91
CA GLN A 656 -13.87 -11.81 7.32
C GLN A 656 -12.71 -12.27 8.22
N ILE A 657 -12.07 -13.40 7.90
CA ILE A 657 -10.88 -13.87 8.64
C ILE A 657 -9.73 -12.89 8.47
N ILE A 658 -9.48 -12.42 7.26
CA ILE A 658 -8.42 -11.44 6.97
C ILE A 658 -8.71 -10.13 7.70
N ASP A 659 -9.90 -9.58 7.56
CA ASP A 659 -10.33 -8.32 8.17
C ASP A 659 -10.23 -8.35 9.71
N ASP A 660 -10.60 -9.49 10.31
CA ASP A 660 -10.52 -9.68 11.77
C ASP A 660 -9.07 -9.72 12.28
N LEU A 661 -8.15 -10.27 11.49
CA LEU A 661 -6.74 -10.44 11.87
C LEU A 661 -5.88 -9.23 11.52
N THR A 662 -6.25 -8.49 10.48
CA THR A 662 -5.58 -7.23 10.11
C THR A 662 -6.10 -6.03 10.90
N GLY A 663 -7.15 -6.22 11.71
CA GLY A 663 -7.75 -5.16 12.51
C GLY A 663 -8.73 -4.30 11.73
N GLU A 664 -9.21 -4.76 10.57
CA GLU A 664 -10.21 -4.05 9.74
C GLU A 664 -11.63 -4.24 10.28
N SER A 665 -11.86 -5.30 11.05
CA SER A 665 -13.17 -5.60 11.63
C SER A 665 -13.42 -4.82 12.92
N SER A 666 -14.55 -4.15 12.99
CA SER A 666 -15.02 -3.47 14.21
C SER A 666 -15.44 -4.44 15.33
N ARG A 667 -15.70 -5.70 15.00
CA ARG A 667 -16.08 -6.77 15.94
C ARG A 667 -15.42 -8.07 15.53
N PRO A 668 -14.14 -8.28 15.83
CA PRO A 668 -13.41 -9.45 15.38
C PRO A 668 -13.96 -10.74 16.02
N VAL A 669 -14.31 -11.70 15.17
CA VAL A 669 -14.76 -13.05 15.54
C VAL A 669 -13.57 -14.02 15.53
N TYR A 670 -12.68 -13.90 14.55
CA TYR A 670 -11.55 -14.79 14.35
C TYR A 670 -10.28 -14.23 14.98
N LYS A 671 -9.47 -15.13 15.54
CA LYS A 671 -8.19 -14.80 16.19
C LYS A 671 -7.12 -15.83 15.79
N ASP A 672 -5.86 -15.45 15.96
CA ASP A 672 -4.74 -16.36 15.78
C ASP A 672 -4.95 -17.67 16.58
N GLY A 673 -4.61 -18.77 15.97
CA GLY A 673 -4.74 -20.10 16.57
C GLY A 673 -6.14 -20.70 16.55
N MET A 674 -7.19 -20.01 16.11
CA MET A 674 -8.52 -20.60 15.97
C MET A 674 -8.59 -21.59 14.81
N THR A 675 -9.40 -22.63 14.99
CA THR A 675 -9.72 -23.58 13.92
C THR A 675 -10.91 -23.06 13.12
N VAL A 676 -10.74 -22.97 11.81
CA VAL A 676 -11.76 -22.49 10.88
C VAL A 676 -12.06 -23.55 9.82
N ARG A 677 -13.26 -23.45 9.25
CA ARG A 677 -13.71 -24.24 8.11
C ARG A 677 -13.93 -23.29 6.95
N LEU A 678 -13.33 -23.59 5.80
CA LEU A 678 -13.44 -22.80 4.58
C LEU A 678 -14.00 -23.66 3.46
N ALA A 679 -14.77 -23.05 2.56
CA ALA A 679 -15.20 -23.64 1.31
C ALA A 679 -14.60 -22.80 0.19
N CYS A 680 -13.63 -23.33 -0.55
CA CYS A 680 -12.81 -22.58 -1.50
C CYS A 680 -12.53 -23.37 -2.77
N VAL A 681 -12.18 -22.64 -3.83
CA VAL A 681 -11.51 -23.20 -5.01
C VAL A 681 -10.00 -23.03 -4.84
N ILE A 682 -9.24 -24.05 -5.21
CA ILE A 682 -7.78 -24.00 -5.22
C ILE A 682 -7.33 -23.27 -6.50
N THR A 683 -6.57 -22.19 -6.35
CA THR A 683 -6.10 -21.38 -7.49
C THR A 683 -4.62 -21.55 -7.81
N ALA A 684 -3.81 -22.04 -6.86
CA ALA A 684 -2.41 -22.35 -7.09
C ALA A 684 -1.89 -23.38 -6.08
N VAL A 685 -0.99 -24.25 -6.53
CA VAL A 685 -0.30 -25.22 -5.68
C VAL A 685 1.21 -25.16 -5.91
N ARG A 686 1.97 -24.86 -4.87
CA ARG A 686 3.44 -24.78 -4.91
C ARG A 686 4.03 -25.80 -3.94
N LEU A 687 4.67 -26.83 -4.48
CA LEU A 687 5.38 -27.83 -3.69
C LEU A 687 6.75 -27.31 -3.24
N LYS A 688 7.12 -27.60 -1.99
CA LYS A 688 8.39 -27.24 -1.40
C LYS A 688 8.93 -28.42 -0.58
N SER A 689 10.23 -28.70 -0.72
CA SER A 689 10.91 -29.68 0.14
C SER A 689 11.20 -29.04 1.51
N THR A 690 10.92 -29.77 2.58
CA THR A 690 11.31 -29.41 3.94
C THR A 690 12.79 -29.76 4.20
N ARG A 691 13.36 -29.23 5.29
CA ARG A 691 14.75 -29.53 5.71
C ARG A 691 15.03 -31.04 5.88
N ASN A 692 14.00 -31.83 6.18
CA ASN A 692 14.10 -33.28 6.37
C ASN A 692 13.82 -34.07 5.09
N GLY A 693 13.81 -33.42 3.91
CA GLY A 693 13.55 -34.05 2.62
C GLY A 693 12.08 -34.44 2.36
N SER A 694 11.16 -34.17 3.28
CA SER A 694 9.73 -34.40 3.09
C SER A 694 9.11 -33.26 2.27
N MET A 695 8.07 -33.57 1.48
CA MET A 695 7.36 -32.57 0.69
C MET A 695 6.26 -31.89 1.51
N MET A 696 6.15 -30.57 1.41
CA MET A 696 5.04 -29.73 1.88
C MET A 696 4.50 -28.90 0.72
N ALA A 697 3.34 -28.29 0.87
CA ALA A 697 2.78 -27.41 -0.14
C ALA A 697 2.35 -26.06 0.45
N TYR A 698 2.48 -25.02 -0.35
CA TYR A 698 1.77 -23.75 -0.20
C TYR A 698 0.66 -23.73 -1.25
N VAL A 699 -0.56 -23.58 -0.79
CA VAL A 699 -1.75 -23.66 -1.63
C VAL A 699 -2.52 -22.35 -1.50
N THR A 700 -2.84 -21.71 -2.60
CA THR A 700 -3.73 -20.54 -2.60
C THR A 700 -5.16 -21.05 -2.76
N ALA A 701 -6.02 -20.73 -1.80
CA ALA A 701 -7.45 -21.05 -1.81
C ALA A 701 -8.26 -19.76 -1.84
N GLU A 702 -9.29 -19.71 -2.68
CA GLU A 702 -10.11 -18.52 -2.94
C GLU A 702 -11.59 -18.85 -2.75
N ASP A 703 -12.32 -18.06 -1.96
CA ASP A 703 -13.78 -18.07 -1.93
C ASP A 703 -14.33 -16.90 -2.77
N ASP A 704 -15.64 -16.66 -2.73
CA ASP A 704 -16.26 -15.53 -3.43
C ASP A 704 -15.93 -14.15 -2.83
N THR A 705 -15.17 -14.10 -1.75
CA THR A 705 -14.85 -12.87 -1.02
C THR A 705 -13.38 -12.49 -1.05
N ALA A 706 -12.46 -13.45 -0.94
CA ALA A 706 -11.01 -13.22 -0.94
C ALA A 706 -10.20 -14.51 -1.15
N ALA A 707 -8.87 -14.37 -1.30
CA ALA A 707 -7.93 -15.48 -1.36
C ALA A 707 -7.06 -15.54 -0.09
N ILE A 708 -6.70 -16.76 0.35
CA ILE A 708 -5.86 -17.01 1.51
C ILE A 708 -4.81 -18.11 1.21
N GLU A 709 -3.61 -17.97 1.76
CA GLU A 709 -2.57 -18.99 1.65
C GLU A 709 -2.76 -20.08 2.70
N LEU A 710 -2.76 -21.33 2.25
CA LEU A 710 -2.75 -22.51 3.10
C LEU A 710 -1.32 -23.06 3.19
N VAL A 711 -0.87 -23.36 4.40
CA VAL A 711 0.37 -24.10 4.63
C VAL A 711 0.01 -25.56 4.89
N VAL A 712 0.44 -26.44 3.97
CA VAL A 712 0.13 -27.86 3.99
C VAL A 712 1.37 -28.65 4.36
N PHE A 713 1.45 -29.07 5.62
CA PHE A 713 2.58 -29.85 6.11
C PHE A 713 2.60 -31.29 5.53
N PRO A 714 3.75 -31.97 5.54
CA PRO A 714 3.90 -33.27 4.89
C PRO A 714 2.83 -34.30 5.26
N ARG A 715 2.41 -34.37 6.53
CA ARG A 715 1.37 -35.29 6.98
C ARG A 715 0.01 -35.00 6.36
N SER A 716 -0.40 -33.72 6.36
CA SER A 716 -1.66 -33.29 5.73
C SER A 716 -1.59 -33.42 4.21
N LEU A 717 -0.42 -33.17 3.61
CA LEU A 717 -0.22 -33.34 2.16
C LEU A 717 -0.37 -34.81 1.74
N GLN A 718 0.13 -35.77 2.52
CA GLN A 718 -0.06 -37.19 2.26
C GLN A 718 -1.53 -37.62 2.39
N GLN A 719 -2.28 -37.03 3.32
CA GLN A 719 -3.67 -37.41 3.59
C GLN A 719 -4.66 -36.79 2.59
N CYS A 720 -4.49 -35.55 2.20
CA CYS A 720 -5.46 -34.82 1.40
C CYS A 720 -4.88 -34.13 0.14
N GLY A 721 -3.62 -34.38 -0.17
CA GLY A 721 -2.96 -33.75 -1.33
C GLY A 721 -3.63 -34.06 -2.67
N SER A 722 -4.30 -35.21 -2.80
CA SER A 722 -5.06 -35.56 -4.01
C SER A 722 -6.26 -34.65 -4.29
N TYR A 723 -6.77 -33.93 -3.29
CA TYR A 723 -7.87 -32.98 -3.42
C TYR A 723 -7.40 -31.56 -3.64
N LEU A 724 -6.10 -31.28 -3.40
CA LEU A 724 -5.51 -29.95 -3.53
C LEU A 724 -4.90 -29.78 -4.93
N THR A 725 -5.75 -29.83 -5.94
CA THR A 725 -5.38 -29.58 -7.33
C THR A 725 -5.97 -28.25 -7.77
N GLU A 726 -5.29 -27.54 -8.67
CA GLU A 726 -5.81 -26.29 -9.23
C GLU A 726 -7.21 -26.50 -9.77
N ASP A 727 -8.07 -25.51 -9.63
CA ASP A 727 -9.48 -25.50 -9.95
C ASP A 727 -10.37 -26.51 -9.19
N SER A 728 -9.93 -27.20 -8.17
CA SER A 728 -10.79 -28.05 -7.36
C SER A 728 -11.55 -27.24 -6.29
N ALA A 729 -12.87 -27.49 -6.17
CA ALA A 729 -13.68 -26.96 -5.08
C ALA A 729 -13.54 -27.88 -3.86
N VAL A 730 -13.09 -27.35 -2.75
CA VAL A 730 -12.74 -28.12 -1.55
C VAL A 730 -13.32 -27.51 -0.28
N LEU A 731 -13.67 -28.36 0.63
CA LEU A 731 -14.01 -28.04 2.01
C LEU A 731 -12.76 -28.28 2.87
N LEU A 732 -12.26 -27.22 3.46
CA LEU A 732 -10.99 -27.17 4.18
C LEU A 732 -11.26 -26.99 5.68
N THR A 733 -10.46 -27.63 6.51
CA THR A 733 -10.41 -27.35 7.95
C THR A 733 -8.97 -27.11 8.34
N GLY A 734 -8.70 -25.98 8.96
CA GLY A 734 -7.35 -25.59 9.32
C GLY A 734 -7.31 -24.65 10.51
N LYS A 735 -6.11 -24.33 10.96
CA LYS A 735 -5.84 -23.42 12.06
C LYS A 735 -5.27 -22.13 11.52
N ILE A 736 -5.81 -21.00 11.93
CA ILE A 736 -5.29 -19.68 11.59
C ILE A 736 -3.88 -19.52 12.16
N ASP A 737 -2.95 -19.00 11.34
CA ASP A 737 -1.59 -18.57 11.70
C ASP A 737 -1.43 -17.09 11.28
N ALA A 738 -1.53 -16.21 12.25
CA ALA A 738 -1.36 -14.77 12.05
C ALA A 738 -0.17 -14.31 12.88
N ARG A 739 0.88 -13.84 12.19
CA ARG A 739 2.08 -13.27 12.81
C ARG A 739 2.12 -11.77 12.56
N GLU A 740 2.70 -11.04 13.51
CA GLU A 740 3.01 -9.62 13.28
C GLU A 740 3.87 -9.49 12.01
N ASP A 741 3.48 -8.61 11.09
CA ASP A 741 4.14 -8.31 9.80
C ASP A 741 4.00 -9.37 8.67
N GLU A 742 3.21 -10.44 8.83
CA GLU A 742 2.89 -11.38 7.74
C GLU A 742 1.39 -11.39 7.42
N ALA A 743 1.05 -11.64 6.15
CA ALA A 743 -0.34 -11.88 5.78
C ALA A 743 -0.87 -13.13 6.49
N PRO A 744 -2.13 -13.13 6.98
CA PRO A 744 -2.73 -14.28 7.62
C PRO A 744 -2.72 -15.52 6.74
N LYS A 745 -2.42 -16.68 7.33
CA LYS A 745 -2.37 -17.98 6.66
C LYS A 745 -3.22 -19.00 7.42
N VAL A 746 -3.55 -20.09 6.77
CA VAL A 746 -4.22 -21.22 7.44
C VAL A 746 -3.34 -22.46 7.35
N LEU A 747 -3.01 -23.03 8.51
CA LEU A 747 -2.33 -24.31 8.61
C LEU A 747 -3.35 -25.42 8.37
N LEU A 748 -3.26 -26.09 7.22
CA LEU A 748 -4.25 -27.08 6.80
C LEU A 748 -4.16 -28.36 7.63
N ASN A 749 -5.29 -28.74 8.21
CA ASN A 749 -5.44 -30.01 8.90
C ASN A 749 -6.06 -31.08 8.00
N GLU A 750 -7.20 -30.77 7.38
CA GLU A 750 -7.98 -31.68 6.54
C GLU A 750 -8.53 -30.94 5.32
N ALA A 751 -8.63 -31.63 4.19
CA ALA A 751 -9.32 -31.19 3.00
C ALA A 751 -10.13 -32.33 2.40
N GLN A 752 -11.30 -32.01 1.85
CA GLN A 752 -12.14 -32.95 1.13
C GLN A 752 -12.89 -32.25 0.00
N PRO A 753 -13.30 -32.94 -1.06
CA PRO A 753 -14.10 -32.31 -2.13
C PRO A 753 -15.38 -31.70 -1.56
N LEU A 754 -15.76 -30.53 -2.06
CA LEU A 754 -16.99 -29.83 -1.66
C LEU A 754 -18.20 -30.48 -2.35
N THR A 755 -18.73 -31.54 -1.70
CA THR A 755 -19.88 -32.33 -2.18
C THR A 755 -20.98 -32.38 -1.15
N GLU A 756 -22.20 -32.70 -1.55
CA GLU A 756 -23.34 -32.88 -0.62
C GLU A 756 -23.02 -33.93 0.44
N SER A 757 -22.46 -35.08 0.05
CA SER A 757 -22.09 -36.15 0.97
C SER A 757 -21.01 -35.71 1.99
N ALA A 758 -20.06 -34.85 1.58
CA ALA A 758 -19.05 -34.29 2.47
C ALA A 758 -19.69 -33.34 3.51
N VAL A 759 -20.61 -32.50 3.08
CA VAL A 759 -21.33 -31.57 3.96
C VAL A 759 -22.30 -32.30 4.90
N GLU A 760 -23.02 -33.30 4.39
CA GLU A 760 -23.91 -34.15 5.21
C GLU A 760 -23.16 -34.97 6.27
N SER A 761 -21.96 -35.45 5.94
CA SER A 761 -21.09 -36.15 6.89
C SER A 761 -20.68 -35.31 8.10
N LEU A 762 -20.68 -33.97 7.97
CA LEU A 762 -20.42 -33.03 9.05
C LEU A 762 -21.61 -32.87 10.00
N GLN A 763 -22.83 -33.18 9.54
CA GLN A 763 -24.05 -33.07 10.32
C GLN A 763 -24.39 -34.36 11.03
N GLN A 764 -23.78 -35.51 10.64
CA GLN A 764 -23.92 -36.79 11.34
C GLN A 764 -22.99 -36.84 12.55
N PRO A 765 -23.49 -37.14 13.75
CA PRO A 765 -22.63 -37.37 14.90
C PRO A 765 -21.71 -38.54 14.62
N LYS A 766 -20.39 -38.36 14.62
CA LYS A 766 -19.39 -39.43 14.50
C LYS A 766 -19.69 -40.48 15.55
N LYS A 767 -20.20 -41.64 15.14
CA LYS A 767 -20.26 -42.84 15.98
C LYS A 767 -18.84 -43.31 16.20
N GLY A 768 -18.33 -43.11 17.42
CA GLY A 768 -17.08 -43.70 17.86
C GLY A 768 -16.05 -42.73 18.39
N THR A 769 -16.34 -42.18 19.50
CA THR A 769 -15.62 -41.84 20.73
C THR A 769 -16.35 -40.70 21.44
N GLN A 770 -17.16 -41.09 22.42
CA GLN A 770 -17.89 -40.12 23.26
C GLN A 770 -16.92 -39.17 23.94
N LYS A 771 -16.95 -37.89 23.50
CA LYS A 771 -16.92 -36.74 24.40
C LYS A 771 -17.94 -35.76 23.86
N SER A 772 -19.07 -35.72 24.53
CA SER A 772 -20.21 -34.84 24.30
C SER A 772 -19.77 -33.40 24.25
N VAL A 773 -20.10 -32.69 23.13
CA VAL A 773 -20.18 -31.24 23.13
C VAL A 773 -21.66 -30.91 23.14
N TYR A 774 -22.18 -30.62 24.31
CA TYR A 774 -23.44 -29.93 24.45
C TYR A 774 -23.24 -28.43 24.13
N THR A 775 -24.01 -27.96 23.20
CA THR A 775 -24.29 -26.56 23.02
C THR A 775 -24.96 -26.00 24.28
N ASP A 776 -24.25 -25.17 25.01
CA ASP A 776 -24.85 -24.16 25.88
C ASP A 776 -24.16 -22.84 25.64
N VAL A 777 -24.94 -21.90 25.06
CA VAL A 777 -24.69 -20.48 25.06
C VAL A 777 -24.87 -20.02 26.52
N GLN A 778 -23.79 -19.97 27.26
CA GLN A 778 -23.50 -19.21 28.48
C GLN A 778 -22.51 -20.01 29.35
N ALA A 779 -21.23 -19.88 29.07
CA ALA A 779 -20.15 -19.83 30.06
C ALA A 779 -18.82 -19.74 29.30
N ALA A 780 -18.18 -18.64 29.34
CA ALA A 780 -16.75 -18.50 29.01
C ALA A 780 -15.98 -19.55 29.83
N LYS A 781 -15.60 -20.67 29.24
CA LYS A 781 -14.64 -21.58 29.87
C LYS A 781 -13.26 -21.03 29.67
N LEU A 782 -12.75 -20.48 30.77
CA LEU A 782 -11.36 -20.16 31.03
C LEU A 782 -10.43 -21.27 30.52
N ALA A 783 -9.31 -20.87 29.93
CA ALA A 783 -8.17 -21.73 29.65
C ALA A 783 -7.84 -22.59 30.87
N PRO A 784 -7.28 -23.81 30.70
CA PRO A 784 -6.96 -24.65 31.84
C PRO A 784 -6.03 -23.87 32.79
N GLN A 785 -6.54 -23.59 33.98
CA GLN A 785 -5.84 -22.83 34.98
C GLN A 785 -4.52 -23.51 35.31
N LYS A 786 -3.45 -22.75 35.44
CA LYS A 786 -2.13 -23.21 35.88
C LYS A 786 -1.77 -22.50 37.16
N LEU A 787 -1.34 -23.25 38.18
CA LEU A 787 -0.88 -22.66 39.43
C LEU A 787 0.64 -22.57 39.43
N PHE A 788 1.15 -21.38 39.67
CA PHE A 788 2.59 -21.10 39.80
C PHE A 788 2.92 -20.74 41.23
N LEU A 789 3.91 -21.42 41.79
CA LEU A 789 4.39 -21.20 43.14
C LEU A 789 5.86 -20.85 43.10
N ARG A 790 6.23 -19.68 43.63
CA ARG A 790 7.61 -19.30 43.87
C ARG A 790 8.00 -19.77 45.27
N ILE A 791 9.03 -20.57 45.37
CA ILE A 791 9.50 -21.19 46.61
C ILE A 791 10.98 -20.92 46.80
N SER A 792 11.45 -20.94 48.05
CA SER A 792 12.88 -20.71 48.39
C SER A 792 13.80 -21.77 47.77
N SER A 793 13.49 -23.07 47.98
CA SER A 793 14.21 -24.20 47.41
C SER A 793 13.34 -25.46 47.42
N LEU A 794 13.63 -26.43 46.54
CA LEU A 794 13.00 -27.75 46.52
C LEU A 794 13.40 -28.66 47.74
N GLN A 795 14.38 -28.20 48.50
CA GLN A 795 14.89 -28.88 49.73
C GLN A 795 14.46 -28.16 51.01
N SER A 796 13.67 -27.08 50.92
CA SER A 796 13.23 -26.31 52.07
C SER A 796 12.10 -26.93 52.84
N ASP A 797 12.01 -26.63 54.15
CA ASP A 797 10.84 -26.96 54.97
C ASP A 797 9.55 -26.37 54.45
N GLU A 798 9.64 -25.18 53.87
CA GLU A 798 8.57 -24.48 53.17
C GLU A 798 7.97 -25.34 52.07
N TRP A 799 8.78 -25.97 51.24
CA TRP A 799 8.32 -26.90 50.17
C TRP A 799 7.65 -28.14 50.76
N THR A 800 8.12 -28.61 51.92
CA THR A 800 7.50 -29.77 52.57
C THR A 800 6.08 -29.45 53.07
N GLN A 801 5.86 -28.26 53.61
CA GLN A 801 4.52 -27.80 54.03
C GLN A 801 3.59 -27.55 52.82
N ILE A 802 4.13 -26.98 51.76
CA ILE A 802 3.36 -26.79 50.51
C ILE A 802 2.91 -28.11 49.92
N LYS A 803 3.76 -29.14 49.89
CA LYS A 803 3.38 -30.50 49.42
C LYS A 803 2.17 -31.05 50.18
N GLU A 804 2.15 -30.91 51.49
CA GLU A 804 1.02 -31.31 52.34
C GLU A 804 -0.26 -30.61 51.92
N VAL A 805 -0.21 -29.28 51.77
CA VAL A 805 -1.37 -28.47 51.30
C VAL A 805 -1.81 -28.91 49.89
N LEU A 806 -0.87 -29.10 48.94
CA LEU A 806 -1.22 -29.53 47.59
C LEU A 806 -1.89 -30.88 47.54
N CYS A 807 -1.58 -31.82 48.47
CA CYS A 807 -2.20 -33.12 48.59
C CYS A 807 -3.57 -33.08 49.23
N THR A 808 -4.02 -31.99 49.86
CA THR A 808 -5.34 -31.89 50.48
C THR A 808 -6.49 -31.76 49.46
N GLN A 809 -6.20 -31.22 48.25
CA GLN A 809 -7.21 -31.09 47.20
C GLN A 809 -6.65 -31.51 45.84
N PRO A 810 -6.49 -32.80 45.57
CA PRO A 810 -5.98 -33.29 44.29
C PRO A 810 -6.94 -32.92 43.14
N GLY A 811 -6.38 -32.54 42.00
CA GLY A 811 -7.13 -32.10 40.81
C GLY A 811 -6.30 -32.15 39.54
N ASP A 812 -6.82 -31.52 38.47
CA ASP A 812 -6.21 -31.53 37.16
C ASP A 812 -5.45 -30.21 36.82
N THR A 813 -5.41 -29.22 37.72
CA THR A 813 -4.65 -28.01 37.53
C THR A 813 -3.16 -28.24 37.74
N PRO A 814 -2.33 -28.08 36.68
CA PRO A 814 -0.90 -28.30 36.79
C PRO A 814 -0.24 -27.22 37.68
N VAL A 815 0.65 -27.68 38.55
CA VAL A 815 1.41 -26.85 39.50
C VAL A 815 2.84 -26.68 39.00
N TYR A 816 3.23 -25.46 38.77
CA TYR A 816 4.59 -25.08 38.39
C TYR A 816 5.33 -24.47 39.57
N LEU A 817 6.53 -24.94 39.80
CA LEU A 817 7.43 -24.44 40.85
C LEU A 817 8.51 -23.56 40.26
N TYR A 818 8.80 -22.46 40.92
CA TYR A 818 9.92 -21.58 40.60
C TYR A 818 10.82 -21.43 41.84
N PRO A 819 11.78 -22.36 42.06
CA PRO A 819 12.72 -22.28 43.17
C PRO A 819 13.69 -21.09 42.97
N MET A 820 13.91 -20.29 43.99
CA MET A 820 14.72 -19.10 43.92
C MET A 820 16.22 -19.40 43.84
N ASP A 821 16.66 -20.56 44.34
CA ASP A 821 18.01 -21.07 44.27
C ASP A 821 18.45 -21.46 42.87
N THR A 822 17.62 -22.18 42.14
CA THR A 822 17.93 -22.69 40.81
C THR A 822 17.44 -21.78 39.67
N LYS A 823 16.48 -20.89 39.92
CA LYS A 823 15.82 -19.99 38.99
C LYS A 823 15.25 -20.70 37.73
N LYS A 824 14.95 -22.00 37.83
CA LYS A 824 14.39 -22.83 36.74
C LYS A 824 12.96 -23.22 37.04
N LYS A 825 12.04 -22.86 36.13
CA LYS A 825 10.65 -23.28 36.17
C LYS A 825 10.55 -24.80 36.01
N THR A 826 9.95 -25.49 36.99
CA THR A 826 9.80 -26.94 37.00
C THR A 826 8.33 -27.34 37.20
N LEU A 827 7.81 -28.26 36.41
CA LEU A 827 6.47 -28.81 36.58
C LEU A 827 6.51 -29.81 37.74
N ALA A 828 5.66 -29.61 38.76
CA ALA A 828 5.53 -30.55 39.87
C ALA A 828 4.95 -31.90 39.40
N ALA A 829 5.35 -33.00 40.04
CA ALA A 829 4.82 -34.31 39.75
C ALA A 829 3.28 -34.32 39.84
N ARG A 830 2.61 -35.09 38.97
CA ARG A 830 1.14 -35.11 38.83
C ARG A 830 0.39 -35.32 40.15
N ARG A 831 0.97 -36.02 41.12
CA ARG A 831 0.40 -36.19 42.47
C ARG A 831 0.26 -34.91 43.30
N TYR A 832 0.91 -33.82 42.87
CA TYR A 832 0.82 -32.48 43.47
C TYR A 832 -0.07 -31.51 42.66
N TRP A 833 -0.71 -31.99 41.59
CA TRP A 833 -1.67 -31.18 40.87
C TRP A 833 -2.95 -31.05 41.70
N CYS A 834 -3.57 -29.88 41.71
CA CYS A 834 -4.63 -29.54 42.63
C CYS A 834 -5.88 -28.97 41.94
N LYS A 835 -6.95 -28.81 42.70
CA LYS A 835 -8.15 -28.07 42.31
C LYS A 835 -8.17 -26.77 43.13
N PRO A 836 -7.63 -25.67 42.59
CA PRO A 836 -7.49 -24.40 43.34
C PRO A 836 -8.86 -23.73 43.50
N ASP A 837 -9.38 -23.75 44.71
CA ASP A 837 -10.48 -22.88 45.15
C ASP A 837 -9.95 -21.73 46.02
N ILE A 838 -10.84 -20.81 46.36
CA ILE A 838 -10.47 -19.58 47.12
C ILE A 838 -9.86 -19.99 48.48
N ALA A 839 -10.44 -20.97 49.19
CA ALA A 839 -9.96 -21.39 50.49
C ALA A 839 -8.58 -22.10 50.41
N PHE A 840 -8.36 -22.85 49.37
CA PHE A 840 -7.09 -23.53 49.09
C PHE A 840 -5.98 -22.50 48.73
N LEU A 841 -6.28 -21.54 47.89
CA LEU A 841 -5.36 -20.49 47.53
C LEU A 841 -5.00 -19.59 48.72
N THR A 842 -5.96 -19.33 49.61
CA THR A 842 -5.71 -18.61 50.85
C THR A 842 -4.73 -19.34 51.79
N LYS A 843 -4.82 -20.66 51.85
CA LYS A 843 -3.84 -21.49 52.64
C LYS A 843 -2.45 -21.46 52.02
N LEU A 844 -2.35 -21.51 50.72
CA LEU A 844 -1.04 -21.39 50.03
C LEU A 844 -0.43 -19.99 50.20
N ARG A 845 -1.26 -18.93 50.15
CA ARG A 845 -0.83 -17.54 50.36
C ARG A 845 -0.46 -17.24 51.83
N PHE A 846 -0.92 -18.08 52.76
CA PHE A 846 -0.50 -18.00 54.15
C PHE A 846 0.90 -18.57 54.36
N LEU A 847 1.26 -19.62 53.57
CA LEU A 847 2.61 -20.22 53.63
C LEU A 847 3.63 -19.48 52.77
N LEU A 848 3.15 -18.90 51.68
CA LEU A 848 3.93 -18.09 50.73
C LEU A 848 3.40 -16.65 50.75
N ARG A 849 4.15 -15.72 50.22
CA ARG A 849 3.65 -14.35 50.01
C ARG A 849 2.55 -14.35 48.94
N GLU A 850 1.66 -13.37 48.98
CA GLU A 850 0.57 -13.24 48.04
C GLU A 850 1.06 -13.17 46.57
N GLU A 851 2.18 -12.50 46.33
CA GLU A 851 2.87 -12.36 45.06
C GLU A 851 3.57 -13.65 44.56
N ASP A 852 3.75 -14.64 45.43
CA ASP A 852 4.42 -15.90 45.12
C ASP A 852 3.46 -17.04 44.75
N VAL A 853 2.14 -16.76 44.75
CA VAL A 853 1.06 -17.69 44.38
C VAL A 853 0.24 -17.10 43.26
N ILE A 854 0.53 -17.50 42.03
CA ILE A 854 -0.09 -16.96 40.81
C ILE A 854 -0.91 -18.05 40.13
N ILE A 855 -2.18 -17.76 39.80
CA ILE A 855 -3.01 -18.60 38.95
C ILE A 855 -3.21 -17.91 37.61
N GLN A 856 -2.96 -18.63 36.51
CA GLN A 856 -3.12 -18.13 35.14
C GLN A 856 -4.00 -19.06 34.32
#